data_1a8b3ed2bfdc3201567b047b71f2fda8
#
_entry.id   1a8b3ed2bfdc3201567b047b71f2fda8
#
_cell.length_a   1.000
_cell.length_b   1.000
_cell.length_c   1.000
_cell.angle_alpha   90.00
_cell.angle_beta   90.00
_cell.angle_gamma   90.00
#
_symmetry.space_group_name_H-M   'P 1'
#
loop_
_entity.id
_entity.type
_entity.pdbx_description
1 polymer ?
#
loop_
_entity_poly.entity_id
_entity_poly.type
_entity_poly.pdbx_seq_one_letter_code
_entity_poly.pdbx_strand_id
1 'polypeptide(L)'
;MMIPARFSSLFLLLFLFFISQAQEKVLKAGMTLSSSVKIKKGDYKLSSVNDQPIVIIKGNNITIDFNNARLIGNSSRQTPDQFSGIAIQVAQGKNIIIKNLTAKGYKVALIAQNIENLTIENCDFSYNYRQHLNSTQEKEDLSDWMSYHHNEKDEWLRYGAAMYLRVCNNATISNCKVTGGQNALMLMECNNGMVYNNDFSFNSGIGIGLYRSSGNKFLYNKMLFNVRGYSYGVYNRGQDSAGFLVYEQSNNNLFYKNNATHSGDGFFLWAGQSTMDTGQGGCNDNVLWQNDFSYAPTNGIEVTFSRNTIIRNRVFECDHGIWGGYSYNSRISDNRFRNNRIAIAIEHGQENRIHHNLFAGDGEAIKLWARNEQPADWGYAKYRDTRSRNYIIASNSFNENEVVYNISQTDSLKIFGNRYNETEVIFKTDSTVTNIAREEDERLAIVLSNDTTIDIPMIKTPANPFSNTGKLAGRKNIRLTEWGPYNFEYPIIWNTNPADSSSILQFDLLGPKGKWRIVSVKGVKNVSLQSGTFPAQLSAEKIEAETTDIQLIAEYVGSSFTDPFGNKVTSSKPYRFIFRKFFQPINFTVQWFSFDSSLNPIKDTMQLTRLASTQPFKSEMVNKLDYAWWDGIKENGQQYKQFLTVAEGAAMVPQGTYELGITWDDAVRVYVDGKRLIDEWNPSRYTFDESPNKKVKITLGGRHTFRVEHM
;
A
#
# COMPACT_ATOMS: atom_id res chain seq x y z
N MET A 1 54.50 -39.09 73.11
CA MET A 1 54.20 -37.74 72.55
C MET A 1 53.18 -37.94 71.44
N MET A 2 51.90 -37.77 71.76
CA MET A 2 50.77 -38.07 70.84
C MET A 2 50.31 -36.79 70.16
N ILE A 3 50.24 -36.78 68.85
CA ILE A 3 49.64 -35.72 68.04
C ILE A 3 48.28 -36.22 67.57
N PRO A 4 47.16 -35.47 67.82
CA PRO A 4 45.82 -35.92 67.32
C PRO A 4 45.61 -35.49 65.91
N ALA A 5 45.05 -36.44 65.13
CA ALA A 5 44.58 -36.22 63.77
C ALA A 5 43.28 -35.40 63.80
N ARG A 6 43.22 -34.32 63.03
CA ARG A 6 42.00 -33.53 62.74
C ARG A 6 41.29 -34.12 61.50
N PHE A 7 40.06 -34.63 61.67
CA PHE A 7 39.14 -34.95 60.60
C PHE A 7 38.53 -33.67 60.08
N SER A 8 38.79 -33.36 58.82
CA SER A 8 38.09 -32.31 58.07
C SER A 8 36.94 -32.93 57.31
N SER A 9 35.71 -32.70 57.78
CA SER A 9 34.47 -33.08 57.06
C SER A 9 34.24 -32.15 55.91
N LEU A 10 34.44 -32.63 54.70
CA LEU A 10 34.13 -31.92 53.46
C LEU A 10 32.61 -32.09 53.19
N PHE A 11 31.81 -31.06 53.49
CA PHE A 11 30.41 -30.96 53.07
C PHE A 11 30.31 -30.68 51.58
N LEU A 12 30.03 -31.69 50.79
CA LEU A 12 29.76 -31.56 49.36
C LEU A 12 28.30 -31.10 49.18
N LEU A 13 28.08 -29.77 49.00
CA LEU A 13 26.76 -29.25 48.65
C LEU A 13 26.49 -29.59 47.16
N LEU A 14 25.70 -30.62 46.93
CA LEU A 14 25.13 -30.90 45.62
C LEU A 14 24.01 -29.87 45.36
N PHE A 15 24.30 -28.84 44.57
CA PHE A 15 23.30 -28.02 43.93
C PHE A 15 22.63 -28.83 42.81
N LEU A 16 21.54 -29.52 43.15
CA LEU A 16 20.63 -30.06 42.16
C LEU A 16 19.95 -28.91 41.43
N PHE A 17 20.48 -28.53 40.30
CA PHE A 17 19.76 -27.75 39.33
C PHE A 17 18.57 -28.59 38.82
N PHE A 18 17.42 -28.47 39.46
CA PHE A 18 16.18 -28.88 38.84
C PHE A 18 16.00 -27.99 37.61
N ILE A 19 16.40 -28.47 36.44
CA ILE A 19 15.91 -27.98 35.17
C ILE A 19 14.44 -28.43 35.15
N SER A 20 13.55 -27.60 35.70
CA SER A 20 12.14 -27.72 35.49
C SER A 20 11.92 -27.63 33.98
N GLN A 21 11.81 -28.75 33.29
CA GLN A 21 11.26 -28.74 31.94
C GLN A 21 9.84 -28.20 32.07
N ALA A 22 9.67 -26.90 31.70
CA ALA A 22 8.35 -26.29 31.69
C ALA A 22 7.43 -27.18 30.86
N GLN A 23 6.39 -27.71 31.50
CA GLN A 23 5.45 -28.61 30.87
C GLN A 23 4.84 -27.92 29.65
N GLU A 24 5.04 -28.48 28.46
CA GLU A 24 4.52 -27.92 27.22
C GLU A 24 3.00 -27.93 27.23
N LYS A 25 2.37 -26.80 26.93
CA LYS A 25 0.90 -26.69 26.86
C LYS A 25 0.40 -26.89 25.42
N VAL A 26 -0.74 -27.59 25.31
CA VAL A 26 -1.51 -27.72 24.06
C VAL A 26 -2.47 -26.55 23.96
N LEU A 27 -2.52 -25.87 22.80
CA LEU A 27 -3.43 -24.75 22.57
C LEU A 27 -4.87 -25.23 22.38
N LYS A 28 -5.80 -24.46 22.92
CA LYS A 28 -7.25 -24.60 22.71
C LYS A 28 -7.86 -23.21 22.47
N ALA A 29 -8.95 -23.14 21.73
CA ALA A 29 -9.68 -21.90 21.54
C ALA A 29 -10.22 -21.35 22.87
N GLY A 30 -10.12 -20.02 23.06
CA GLY A 30 -10.52 -19.33 24.30
C GLY A 30 -9.52 -19.46 25.46
N MET A 31 -8.33 -20.05 25.22
CA MET A 31 -7.34 -20.21 26.29
C MET A 31 -6.71 -18.89 26.70
N THR A 32 -6.60 -18.68 28.03
CA THR A 32 -5.80 -17.58 28.60
C THR A 32 -4.45 -18.09 29.08
N LEU A 33 -3.39 -17.37 28.70
CA LEU A 33 -2.00 -17.61 29.13
C LEU A 33 -1.57 -16.46 30.06
N SER A 34 -1.32 -16.76 31.33
CA SER A 34 -1.00 -15.75 32.36
C SER A 34 0.34 -15.94 33.06
N SER A 35 1.13 -16.90 32.62
CA SER A 35 2.50 -17.17 33.11
C SER A 35 3.38 -17.60 31.97
N SER A 36 4.71 -17.52 32.17
CA SER A 36 5.66 -18.03 31.18
C SER A 36 5.40 -19.49 30.85
N VAL A 37 5.35 -19.79 29.55
CA VAL A 37 4.99 -21.12 29.06
C VAL A 37 5.63 -21.42 27.71
N LYS A 38 5.93 -22.68 27.49
CA LYS A 38 6.29 -23.24 26.19
C LYS A 38 5.10 -24.01 25.64
N ILE A 39 4.73 -23.72 24.40
CA ILE A 39 3.62 -24.39 23.70
C ILE A 39 4.16 -25.65 23.02
N LYS A 40 3.37 -26.71 23.05
CA LYS A 40 3.70 -27.92 22.32
C LYS A 40 3.69 -27.64 20.83
N LYS A 41 4.79 -27.98 20.14
CA LYS A 41 4.88 -27.83 18.69
C LYS A 41 3.79 -28.63 17.99
N GLY A 42 3.12 -28.04 17.01
CA GLY A 42 2.06 -28.70 16.23
C GLY A 42 1.22 -27.73 15.43
N ASP A 43 0.32 -28.27 14.62
CA ASP A 43 -0.66 -27.52 13.85
C ASP A 43 -1.98 -27.48 14.62
N TYR A 44 -2.43 -26.28 14.94
CA TYR A 44 -3.66 -26.02 15.70
C TYR A 44 -4.68 -25.38 14.75
N LYS A 45 -5.63 -26.15 14.28
CA LYS A 45 -6.75 -25.68 13.44
C LYS A 45 -7.84 -25.11 14.35
N LEU A 46 -7.78 -23.83 14.62
CA LEU A 46 -8.65 -23.14 15.57
C LEU A 46 -9.25 -21.92 14.89
N SER A 47 -10.52 -22.01 14.51
CA SER A 47 -11.27 -20.89 13.94
C SER A 47 -11.93 -20.06 15.06
N SER A 48 -11.93 -18.75 14.90
CA SER A 48 -12.64 -17.82 15.80
C SER A 48 -14.16 -17.98 15.63
N VAL A 49 -14.87 -17.87 16.72
CA VAL A 49 -16.33 -17.79 16.74
C VAL A 49 -16.69 -16.38 17.22
N ASN A 50 -17.53 -15.67 16.45
CA ASN A 50 -17.98 -14.31 16.76
C ASN A 50 -16.82 -13.34 17.04
N ASP A 51 -15.75 -13.41 16.24
CA ASP A 51 -14.55 -12.58 16.34
C ASP A 51 -13.81 -12.63 17.69
N GLN A 52 -14.11 -13.61 18.54
CA GLN A 52 -13.39 -13.80 19.80
C GLN A 52 -11.94 -14.27 19.54
N PRO A 53 -10.97 -13.79 20.33
CA PRO A 53 -9.58 -14.20 20.17
C PRO A 53 -9.40 -15.69 20.53
N ILE A 54 -8.55 -16.39 19.75
CA ILE A 54 -8.23 -17.79 19.97
C ILE A 54 -7.42 -17.96 21.27
N VAL A 55 -6.39 -17.10 21.47
CA VAL A 55 -5.54 -17.11 22.66
C VAL A 55 -5.49 -15.71 23.24
N ILE A 56 -5.72 -15.61 24.54
CA ILE A 56 -5.59 -14.36 25.29
C ILE A 56 -4.33 -14.44 26.14
N ILE A 57 -3.50 -13.40 26.09
CA ILE A 57 -2.27 -13.28 26.89
C ILE A 57 -2.47 -12.15 27.90
N LYS A 58 -2.23 -12.44 29.20
CA LYS A 58 -2.30 -11.49 30.30
C LYS A 58 -1.17 -11.76 31.27
N GLY A 59 -0.52 -10.72 31.80
CA GLY A 59 0.47 -10.91 32.85
C GLY A 59 1.66 -9.99 32.72
N ASN A 60 2.55 -10.03 33.70
CA ASN A 60 3.76 -9.22 33.75
C ASN A 60 5.00 -10.10 33.77
N ASN A 61 6.06 -9.68 33.09
CA ASN A 61 7.35 -10.38 33.07
C ASN A 61 7.22 -11.84 32.60
N ILE A 62 6.46 -12.08 31.54
CA ILE A 62 6.18 -13.42 31.02
C ILE A 62 6.71 -13.62 29.62
N THR A 63 7.13 -14.86 29.33
CA THR A 63 7.52 -15.30 28.00
C THR A 63 6.60 -16.41 27.53
N ILE A 64 5.94 -16.17 26.39
CA ILE A 64 5.13 -17.16 25.68
C ILE A 64 5.95 -17.64 24.48
N ASP A 65 6.57 -18.80 24.61
CA ASP A 65 7.31 -19.42 23.52
C ASP A 65 6.41 -20.43 22.81
N PHE A 66 5.96 -20.08 21.62
CA PHE A 66 5.11 -20.96 20.80
C PHE A 66 5.88 -22.13 20.18
N ASN A 67 7.21 -22.18 20.30
CA ASN A 67 8.02 -23.35 19.91
C ASN A 67 7.73 -23.82 18.47
N ASN A 68 7.53 -22.88 17.55
CA ASN A 68 7.12 -23.13 16.17
C ASN A 68 5.75 -23.81 16.01
N ALA A 69 4.84 -23.63 16.95
CA ALA A 69 3.43 -24.00 16.79
C ALA A 69 2.79 -23.13 15.70
N ARG A 70 1.82 -23.72 14.99
CA ARG A 70 1.11 -23.05 13.90
C ARG A 70 -0.38 -22.94 14.23
N LEU A 71 -0.88 -21.73 14.39
CA LEU A 71 -2.30 -21.43 14.47
C LEU A 71 -2.86 -21.27 13.05
N ILE A 72 -3.89 -22.03 12.72
CA ILE A 72 -4.51 -22.08 11.40
C ILE A 72 -6.00 -21.80 11.58
N GLY A 73 -6.45 -20.61 11.14
CA GLY A 73 -7.85 -20.20 11.18
C GLY A 73 -8.62 -20.65 9.94
N ASN A 74 -9.04 -19.69 9.13
CA ASN A 74 -9.88 -19.92 7.94
C ASN A 74 -9.08 -20.24 6.66
N SER A 75 -7.81 -20.57 6.74
CA SER A 75 -6.89 -20.69 5.60
C SER A 75 -7.17 -21.86 4.64
N SER A 76 -8.15 -22.71 4.92
CA SER A 76 -8.61 -23.73 3.96
C SER A 76 -9.44 -23.13 2.82
N ARG A 77 -9.91 -21.89 2.94
CA ARG A 77 -10.70 -21.18 1.96
C ARG A 77 -9.80 -20.32 1.09
N GLN A 78 -9.99 -20.37 -0.21
CA GLN A 78 -9.31 -19.48 -1.17
C GLN A 78 -10.06 -18.13 -1.28
N THR A 79 -10.52 -17.60 -0.15
CA THR A 79 -11.28 -16.34 -0.03
C THR A 79 -10.76 -15.54 1.16
N PRO A 80 -9.54 -14.99 1.08
CA PRO A 80 -8.92 -14.26 2.19
C PRO A 80 -9.72 -13.04 2.67
N ASP A 81 -10.54 -12.45 1.82
CA ASP A 81 -11.48 -11.35 2.12
C ASP A 81 -12.62 -11.76 3.07
N GLN A 82 -12.84 -13.06 3.27
CA GLN A 82 -13.81 -13.60 4.20
C GLN A 82 -13.18 -14.11 5.51
N PHE A 83 -11.87 -13.94 5.70
CA PHE A 83 -11.22 -14.32 6.95
C PHE A 83 -11.69 -13.42 8.09
N SER A 84 -12.01 -14.04 9.21
CA SER A 84 -12.52 -13.38 10.42
C SER A 84 -11.70 -13.77 11.64
N GLY A 85 -11.93 -13.07 12.75
CA GLY A 85 -11.38 -13.38 14.05
C GLY A 85 -9.94 -12.97 14.28
N ILE A 86 -9.51 -13.14 15.53
CA ILE A 86 -8.21 -12.75 16.07
C ILE A 86 -7.48 -14.01 16.57
N ALA A 87 -6.24 -14.23 16.11
CA ALA A 87 -5.48 -15.39 16.61
C ALA A 87 -4.97 -15.14 18.04
N ILE A 88 -4.30 -14.02 18.28
CA ILE A 88 -3.72 -13.68 19.59
C ILE A 88 -4.21 -12.30 20.03
N GLN A 89 -4.72 -12.20 21.24
CA GLN A 89 -4.95 -10.92 21.92
C GLN A 89 -4.03 -10.79 23.13
N VAL A 90 -3.23 -9.73 23.17
CA VAL A 90 -2.50 -9.31 24.37
C VAL A 90 -3.35 -8.27 25.08
N ALA A 91 -4.06 -8.71 26.14
CA ALA A 91 -5.13 -7.93 26.74
C ALA A 91 -4.72 -7.08 27.94
N GLN A 92 -3.64 -7.45 28.64
CA GLN A 92 -3.19 -6.74 29.83
C GLN A 92 -1.77 -7.19 30.24
N GLY A 93 -0.95 -6.24 30.69
CA GLY A 93 0.34 -6.56 31.30
C GLY A 93 1.48 -5.67 30.82
N LYS A 94 2.70 -6.04 31.21
CA LYS A 94 3.95 -5.40 30.78
C LYS A 94 5.11 -6.41 30.74
N ASN A 95 6.15 -6.07 29.99
CA ASN A 95 7.32 -6.95 29.79
C ASN A 95 6.90 -8.35 29.31
N ILE A 96 6.13 -8.40 28.22
CA ILE A 96 5.60 -9.64 27.64
C ILE A 96 6.45 -9.97 26.39
N ILE A 97 6.93 -11.21 26.32
CA ILE A 97 7.68 -11.74 25.17
C ILE A 97 6.83 -12.79 24.47
N ILE A 98 6.56 -12.62 23.19
CA ILE A 98 5.87 -13.56 22.31
C ILE A 98 6.85 -13.98 21.20
N LYS A 99 7.10 -15.28 21.06
CA LYS A 99 8.06 -15.74 20.08
C LYS A 99 7.74 -17.07 19.43
N ASN A 100 8.35 -17.30 18.26
CA ASN A 100 8.33 -18.56 17.52
C ASN A 100 6.90 -19.02 17.16
N LEU A 101 6.01 -18.09 16.77
CA LEU A 101 4.64 -18.36 16.37
C LEU A 101 4.45 -18.24 14.86
N THR A 102 3.70 -19.16 14.28
CA THR A 102 3.06 -18.95 12.97
C THR A 102 1.55 -18.82 13.17
N ALA A 103 0.92 -17.75 12.64
CA ALA A 103 -0.53 -17.61 12.65
C ALA A 103 -1.03 -17.14 11.28
N LYS A 104 -1.95 -17.92 10.67
CA LYS A 104 -2.50 -17.63 9.34
C LYS A 104 -4.01 -17.91 9.26
N GLY A 105 -4.68 -17.21 8.33
CA GLY A 105 -6.11 -17.42 8.09
C GLY A 105 -7.03 -16.69 9.07
N TYR A 106 -6.60 -15.59 9.65
CA TYR A 106 -7.37 -14.71 10.54
C TYR A 106 -7.54 -13.32 9.93
N LYS A 107 -8.50 -12.55 10.42
CA LYS A 107 -8.59 -11.13 10.07
C LYS A 107 -7.44 -10.35 10.71
N VAL A 108 -7.12 -10.67 11.96
CA VAL A 108 -5.98 -10.11 12.70
C VAL A 108 -5.19 -11.24 13.34
N ALA A 109 -3.90 -11.35 13.06
CA ALA A 109 -3.09 -12.40 13.66
C ALA A 109 -2.71 -12.06 15.11
N LEU A 110 -2.36 -10.81 15.41
CA LEU A 110 -2.06 -10.37 16.76
C LEU A 110 -2.60 -8.94 16.99
N ILE A 111 -3.37 -8.78 18.06
CA ILE A 111 -3.78 -7.48 18.57
C ILE A 111 -3.24 -7.27 20.00
N ALA A 112 -2.66 -6.10 20.27
CA ALA A 112 -2.20 -5.73 21.60
C ALA A 112 -2.65 -4.30 21.93
N GLN A 113 -3.14 -4.10 23.16
CA GLN A 113 -3.62 -2.79 23.60
C GLN A 113 -3.14 -2.49 25.02
N ASN A 114 -2.59 -1.28 25.23
CA ASN A 114 -2.10 -0.79 26.54
C ASN A 114 -1.02 -1.71 27.15
N ILE A 115 -0.05 -2.13 26.35
CA ILE A 115 1.04 -3.02 26.78
C ILE A 115 2.37 -2.28 26.73
N GLU A 116 3.05 -2.17 27.83
CA GLU A 116 4.40 -1.61 27.90
C GLU A 116 5.47 -2.70 27.75
N ASN A 117 6.54 -2.41 26.99
CA ASN A 117 7.65 -3.31 26.73
C ASN A 117 7.21 -4.67 26.15
N LEU A 118 6.36 -4.64 25.10
CA LEU A 118 5.97 -5.84 24.36
C LEU A 118 7.09 -6.26 23.40
N THR A 119 7.52 -7.51 23.45
CA THR A 119 8.47 -8.07 22.47
C THR A 119 7.79 -9.13 21.62
N ILE A 120 7.87 -8.99 20.30
CA ILE A 120 7.41 -9.97 19.30
C ILE A 120 8.62 -10.36 18.45
N GLU A 121 9.03 -11.61 18.51
CA GLU A 121 10.23 -12.05 17.80
C GLU A 121 10.08 -13.41 17.11
N ASN A 122 10.71 -13.57 15.94
CA ASN A 122 10.76 -14.81 15.17
C ASN A 122 9.35 -15.37 14.86
N CYS A 123 8.39 -14.51 14.51
CA CYS A 123 7.02 -14.90 14.20
C CYS A 123 6.73 -14.77 12.69
N ASP A 124 5.86 -15.65 12.19
CA ASP A 124 5.35 -15.62 10.81
C ASP A 124 3.83 -15.40 10.83
N PHE A 125 3.41 -14.22 10.45
CA PHE A 125 2.00 -13.82 10.36
C PHE A 125 1.55 -13.63 8.92
N SER A 126 2.08 -14.41 8.00
CA SER A 126 1.75 -14.39 6.57
C SER A 126 0.38 -15.00 6.28
N TYR A 127 -0.21 -14.62 5.13
CA TYR A 127 -1.46 -15.18 4.58
C TYR A 127 -2.67 -15.05 5.51
N ASN A 128 -2.80 -13.89 6.13
CA ASN A 128 -3.99 -13.47 6.84
C ASN A 128 -4.93 -12.69 5.90
N TYR A 129 -5.93 -12.00 6.44
CA TYR A 129 -6.91 -11.25 5.68
C TYR A 129 -6.29 -10.34 4.62
N ARG A 130 -6.92 -10.30 3.47
CA ARG A 130 -6.72 -9.30 2.41
C ARG A 130 -7.98 -9.21 1.54
N GLN A 131 -8.24 -8.04 1.03
CA GLN A 131 -9.38 -7.79 0.16
C GLN A 131 -9.13 -8.34 -1.25
N HIS A 132 -10.19 -8.80 -1.90
CA HIS A 132 -10.19 -9.05 -3.33
C HIS A 132 -10.20 -7.70 -4.06
N LEU A 133 -9.29 -7.48 -5.00
CA LEU A 133 -9.23 -6.25 -5.78
C LEU A 133 -10.24 -6.29 -6.92
N ASN A 134 -10.89 -5.16 -7.15
CA ASN A 134 -11.77 -4.92 -8.29
C ASN A 134 -11.02 -4.28 -9.47
N SER A 135 -9.89 -3.64 -9.21
CA SER A 135 -9.00 -3.09 -10.23
C SER A 135 -8.49 -4.19 -11.18
N THR A 136 -8.37 -3.86 -12.46
CA THR A 136 -7.81 -4.72 -13.49
C THR A 136 -6.50 -4.13 -14.03
N GLN A 137 -5.85 -4.83 -14.94
CA GLN A 137 -4.65 -4.29 -15.60
C GLN A 137 -4.95 -3.05 -16.46
N GLU A 138 -6.19 -2.93 -16.94
CA GLU A 138 -6.61 -1.84 -17.82
C GLU A 138 -7.23 -0.66 -17.08
N LYS A 139 -7.70 -0.89 -15.85
CA LYS A 139 -8.50 0.11 -15.13
C LYS A 139 -8.33 -0.03 -13.62
N GLU A 140 -8.13 1.11 -12.97
CA GLU A 140 -8.24 1.28 -11.53
C GLU A 140 -9.72 1.31 -11.10
N ASP A 141 -10.07 0.60 -10.05
CA ASP A 141 -11.36 0.70 -9.37
C ASP A 141 -11.18 1.47 -8.06
N LEU A 142 -11.91 2.57 -7.92
CA LEU A 142 -11.75 3.47 -6.76
C LEU A 142 -12.17 2.81 -5.44
N SER A 143 -13.02 1.77 -5.47
CA SER A 143 -13.37 1.02 -4.26
C SER A 143 -12.22 0.21 -3.65
N ASP A 144 -11.12 0.06 -4.38
CA ASP A 144 -9.90 -0.56 -3.86
C ASP A 144 -9.04 0.41 -3.05
N TRP A 145 -9.32 1.72 -3.09
CA TRP A 145 -8.61 2.70 -2.29
C TRP A 145 -8.87 2.47 -0.80
N MET A 146 -7.82 2.62 -0.01
CA MET A 146 -7.89 2.50 1.44
C MET A 146 -7.82 3.90 2.06
N SER A 147 -8.85 4.27 2.82
CA SER A 147 -8.82 5.50 3.58
C SER A 147 -8.21 5.25 4.96
N TYR A 148 -7.07 5.87 5.22
CA TYR A 148 -6.37 5.80 6.50
C TYR A 148 -6.44 7.12 7.27
N HIS A 149 -7.29 8.08 6.85
CA HIS A 149 -7.33 9.43 7.38
C HIS A 149 -7.71 9.49 8.86
N HIS A 150 -8.47 8.53 9.35
CA HIS A 150 -8.95 8.46 10.73
C HIS A 150 -8.71 7.09 11.35
N ASN A 151 -8.30 7.07 12.63
CA ASN A 151 -8.16 5.83 13.39
C ASN A 151 -8.40 6.00 14.90
N GLU A 152 -9.23 6.96 15.29
CA GLU A 152 -9.57 7.23 16.68
C GLU A 152 -10.35 6.07 17.32
N LYS A 153 -11.14 5.35 16.52
CA LYS A 153 -12.00 4.23 16.93
C LYS A 153 -11.56 2.90 16.32
N ASP A 154 -10.27 2.78 16.01
CA ASP A 154 -9.71 1.58 15.37
C ASP A 154 -10.28 1.30 13.96
N GLU A 155 -10.64 2.35 13.20
CA GLU A 155 -11.20 2.25 11.85
C GLU A 155 -10.31 1.44 10.91
N TRP A 156 -9.00 1.49 11.08
CA TRP A 156 -8.05 0.73 10.25
C TRP A 156 -8.19 -0.79 10.39
N LEU A 157 -8.78 -1.29 11.48
CA LEU A 157 -9.04 -2.72 11.65
C LEU A 157 -10.01 -3.29 10.60
N ARG A 158 -10.81 -2.44 9.94
CA ARG A 158 -11.65 -2.88 8.82
C ARG A 158 -10.84 -3.54 7.69
N TYR A 159 -9.61 -3.05 7.48
CA TYR A 159 -8.69 -3.56 6.48
C TYR A 159 -7.88 -4.79 6.94
N GLY A 160 -8.07 -5.26 8.17
CA GLY A 160 -7.25 -6.31 8.76
C GLY A 160 -5.79 -5.92 8.98
N ALA A 161 -5.09 -6.66 9.80
CA ALA A 161 -3.65 -6.50 10.02
C ALA A 161 -3.02 -7.81 10.49
N ALA A 162 -1.78 -8.08 10.12
CA ALA A 162 -1.06 -9.16 10.76
C ALA A 162 -0.76 -8.82 12.23
N MET A 163 -0.30 -7.61 12.51
CA MET A 163 -0.09 -7.10 13.86
C MET A 163 -0.72 -5.70 13.99
N TYR A 164 -1.56 -5.51 15.01
CA TYR A 164 -2.17 -4.23 15.35
C TYR A 164 -1.89 -3.90 16.82
N LEU A 165 -1.09 -2.87 17.05
CA LEU A 165 -0.67 -2.44 18.38
C LEU A 165 -1.24 -1.05 18.67
N ARG A 166 -1.93 -0.89 19.80
CA ARG A 166 -2.45 0.40 20.26
C ARG A 166 -1.94 0.72 21.67
N VAL A 167 -1.35 1.90 21.85
CA VAL A 167 -0.76 2.34 23.13
C VAL A 167 0.23 1.30 23.68
N CYS A 168 1.10 0.79 22.81
CA CYS A 168 2.15 -0.17 23.18
C CYS A 168 3.52 0.51 23.12
N ASN A 169 3.88 1.21 24.20
CA ASN A 169 5.16 1.93 24.26
C ASN A 169 6.35 0.98 24.47
N ASN A 170 7.51 1.38 23.98
CA ASN A 170 8.75 0.61 24.04
C ASN A 170 8.63 -0.81 23.41
N ALA A 171 7.73 -0.98 22.44
CA ALA A 171 7.55 -2.29 21.81
C ALA A 171 8.79 -2.66 20.95
N THR A 172 9.17 -3.93 20.98
CA THR A 172 10.24 -4.47 20.14
C THR A 172 9.68 -5.54 19.20
N ILE A 173 9.83 -5.33 17.89
CA ILE A 173 9.35 -6.28 16.87
C ILE A 173 10.52 -6.66 15.97
N SER A 174 10.92 -7.93 15.97
CA SER A 174 12.12 -8.32 15.24
C SER A 174 12.05 -9.71 14.62
N ASN A 175 12.74 -9.88 13.50
CA ASN A 175 12.87 -11.15 12.77
C ASN A 175 11.49 -11.78 12.45
N CYS A 176 10.49 -10.95 12.23
CA CYS A 176 9.14 -11.38 11.87
C CYS A 176 8.95 -11.34 10.36
N LYS A 177 8.03 -12.18 9.87
CA LYS A 177 7.65 -12.25 8.46
C LYS A 177 6.15 -12.03 8.30
N VAL A 178 5.79 -11.21 7.30
CA VAL A 178 4.40 -11.05 6.84
C VAL A 178 4.39 -10.92 5.32
N THR A 179 3.73 -11.83 4.65
CA THR A 179 3.54 -11.77 3.19
C THR A 179 2.13 -12.26 2.83
N GLY A 180 1.60 -11.80 1.71
CA GLY A 180 0.31 -12.26 1.20
C GLY A 180 -0.88 -11.90 2.10
N GLY A 181 -0.76 -10.83 2.88
CA GLY A 181 -1.82 -10.22 3.67
C GLY A 181 -2.22 -8.85 3.14
N GLN A 182 -2.99 -8.10 3.93
CA GLN A 182 -3.35 -6.71 3.65
C GLN A 182 -2.30 -5.77 4.26
N ASN A 183 -2.27 -5.64 5.58
CA ASN A 183 -1.36 -4.79 6.33
C ASN A 183 -0.48 -5.65 7.25
N ALA A 184 0.83 -5.35 7.31
CA ALA A 184 1.71 -6.17 8.12
C ALA A 184 1.77 -5.69 9.58
N LEU A 185 2.18 -4.44 9.83
CA LEU A 185 2.28 -3.88 11.18
C LEU A 185 1.62 -2.51 11.24
N MET A 186 0.70 -2.33 12.17
CA MET A 186 0.00 -1.08 12.42
C MET A 186 0.23 -0.63 13.85
N LEU A 187 0.80 0.56 14.03
CA LEU A 187 1.15 1.16 15.31
C LEU A 187 0.28 2.39 15.57
N MET A 188 -0.57 2.33 16.60
CA MET A 188 -1.50 3.38 16.99
C MET A 188 -1.09 3.92 18.36
N GLU A 189 -0.68 5.19 18.44
CA GLU A 189 -0.23 5.80 19.70
C GLU A 189 0.90 5.01 20.39
N CYS A 190 1.77 4.36 19.61
CA CYS A 190 2.89 3.55 20.10
C CYS A 190 4.19 4.35 20.02
N ASN A 191 4.86 4.56 21.15
CA ASN A 191 6.02 5.43 21.24
C ASN A 191 7.27 4.68 21.68
N ASN A 192 8.44 5.17 21.23
CA ASN A 192 9.77 4.71 21.63
C ASN A 192 10.04 3.22 21.36
N GLY A 193 9.36 2.65 20.36
CA GLY A 193 9.54 1.25 19.96
C GLY A 193 10.73 1.05 19.03
N MET A 194 11.11 -0.22 18.85
CA MET A 194 12.16 -0.63 17.92
C MET A 194 11.67 -1.78 17.03
N VAL A 195 11.67 -1.55 15.72
CA VAL A 195 11.21 -2.52 14.71
C VAL A 195 12.35 -2.80 13.76
N TYR A 196 12.89 -4.03 13.76
CA TYR A 196 14.10 -4.31 13.00
C TYR A 196 14.19 -5.74 12.46
N ASN A 197 14.94 -5.89 11.36
CA ASN A 197 15.19 -7.18 10.70
C ASN A 197 13.93 -7.94 10.28
N ASN A 198 12.82 -7.23 10.01
CA ASN A 198 11.59 -7.87 9.59
C ASN A 198 11.50 -7.93 8.04
N ASP A 199 10.75 -8.91 7.53
CA ASP A 199 10.35 -9.00 6.11
C ASP A 199 8.82 -8.89 6.00
N PHE A 200 8.34 -7.70 5.67
CA PHE A 200 6.93 -7.35 5.51
C PHE A 200 6.60 -7.06 4.04
N SER A 201 7.05 -7.93 3.14
CA SER A 201 6.96 -7.74 1.69
C SER A 201 5.74 -8.44 1.08
N PHE A 202 5.29 -7.95 -0.09
CA PHE A 202 4.20 -8.53 -0.89
C PHE A 202 2.85 -8.56 -0.18
N ASN A 203 2.50 -7.46 0.49
CA ASN A 203 1.17 -7.26 1.06
C ASN A 203 0.35 -6.32 0.17
N SER A 204 -0.96 -6.51 0.15
CA SER A 204 -1.88 -5.69 -0.66
C SER A 204 -2.31 -4.41 0.07
N GLY A 205 -1.38 -3.76 0.76
CA GLY A 205 -1.64 -2.54 1.53
C GLY A 205 -0.36 -2.00 2.15
N ILE A 206 -0.29 -1.97 3.47
CA ILE A 206 0.77 -1.29 4.22
C ILE A 206 1.80 -2.28 4.78
N GLY A 207 3.09 -1.95 4.62
CA GLY A 207 4.17 -2.63 5.32
C GLY A 207 4.19 -2.26 6.81
N ILE A 208 4.41 -0.98 7.13
CA ILE A 208 4.39 -0.47 8.50
C ILE A 208 3.61 0.84 8.52
N GLY A 209 2.52 0.91 9.29
CA GLY A 209 1.69 2.08 9.47
C GLY A 209 1.84 2.68 10.87
N LEU A 210 1.94 4.01 10.94
CA LEU A 210 2.03 4.81 12.17
C LEU A 210 0.88 5.80 12.22
N TYR A 211 0.20 5.86 13.34
CA TYR A 211 -0.79 6.86 13.67
C TYR A 211 -0.53 7.40 15.08
N ARG A 212 -0.20 8.69 15.21
CA ARG A 212 0.19 9.33 16.49
C ARG A 212 1.29 8.56 17.23
N SER A 213 2.29 8.05 16.49
CA SER A 213 3.34 7.17 17.02
C SER A 213 4.71 7.80 16.83
N SER A 214 5.37 8.13 17.92
CA SER A 214 6.57 8.98 17.92
C SER A 214 7.78 8.32 18.59
N GLY A 215 9.00 8.77 18.22
CA GLY A 215 10.24 8.31 18.84
C GLY A 215 10.63 6.87 18.50
N ASN A 216 9.98 6.25 17.50
CA ASN A 216 10.25 4.87 17.13
C ASN A 216 11.46 4.75 16.19
N LYS A 217 12.10 3.60 16.18
CA LYS A 217 13.25 3.28 15.35
C LYS A 217 12.98 2.08 14.45
N PHE A 218 12.99 2.29 13.13
CA PHE A 218 12.75 1.28 12.10
C PHE A 218 14.05 1.00 11.37
N LEU A 219 14.63 -0.20 11.56
CA LEU A 219 16.01 -0.48 11.16
C LEU A 219 16.09 -1.80 10.38
N TYR A 220 16.74 -1.78 9.22
CA TYR A 220 17.01 -2.97 8.43
C TYR A 220 15.77 -3.82 8.08
N ASN A 221 14.59 -3.19 7.95
CA ASN A 221 13.37 -3.88 7.53
C ASN A 221 13.28 -3.93 5.99
N LYS A 222 12.59 -4.97 5.51
CA LYS A 222 12.32 -5.20 4.11
C LYS A 222 10.81 -5.16 3.88
N MET A 223 10.36 -4.27 3.01
CA MET A 223 8.94 -4.03 2.71
C MET A 223 8.74 -3.85 1.21
N LEU A 224 9.14 -4.86 0.43
CA LEU A 224 9.05 -4.83 -1.03
C LEU A 224 7.62 -5.07 -1.50
N PHE A 225 7.21 -4.41 -2.57
CA PHE A 225 5.93 -4.69 -3.24
C PHE A 225 4.71 -4.64 -2.30
N ASN A 226 4.65 -3.68 -1.40
CA ASN A 226 3.43 -3.37 -0.67
C ASN A 226 2.61 -2.42 -1.54
N VAL A 227 1.79 -2.96 -2.43
CA VAL A 227 1.14 -2.19 -3.49
C VAL A 227 -0.18 -2.80 -3.91
N ARG A 228 -1.15 -1.95 -4.32
CA ARG A 228 -2.43 -2.35 -4.88
C ARG A 228 -2.87 -1.39 -5.98
N GLY A 229 -3.74 -1.84 -6.87
CA GLY A 229 -4.35 -1.02 -7.90
C GLY A 229 -3.46 -0.56 -9.06
N TYR A 230 -2.18 -0.82 -9.01
CA TYR A 230 -1.22 -0.35 -10.01
C TYR A 230 -1.18 -1.22 -11.26
N SER A 231 -1.21 -0.58 -12.42
CA SER A 231 -0.96 -1.22 -13.72
C SER A 231 0.00 -0.36 -14.55
N TYR A 232 1.18 -0.89 -14.81
CA TYR A 232 2.25 -0.16 -15.51
C TYR A 232 1.83 0.33 -16.88
N GLY A 233 2.03 1.63 -17.15
CA GLY A 233 1.69 2.26 -18.41
C GLY A 233 0.20 2.58 -18.62
N VAL A 234 -0.68 2.20 -17.69
CA VAL A 234 -2.11 2.49 -17.72
C VAL A 234 -2.48 3.57 -16.70
N TYR A 235 -2.15 3.34 -15.45
CA TYR A 235 -2.29 4.32 -14.37
C TYR A 235 -1.13 4.16 -13.39
N ASN A 236 -0.82 5.22 -12.64
CA ASN A 236 0.34 5.26 -11.75
C ASN A 236 -0.09 5.70 -10.35
N ARG A 237 -0.96 4.92 -9.72
CA ARG A 237 -1.42 5.16 -8.36
C ARG A 237 -1.20 3.93 -7.50
N GLY A 238 -0.96 4.14 -6.21
CA GLY A 238 -0.75 3.07 -5.26
C GLY A 238 -1.98 2.74 -4.42
N GLN A 239 -3.10 3.45 -4.59
CA GLN A 239 -4.33 3.31 -3.80
C GLN A 239 -4.06 3.33 -2.28
N ASP A 240 -3.26 4.31 -1.83
CA ASP A 240 -2.77 4.50 -0.45
C ASP A 240 -2.00 3.31 0.13
N SER A 241 -1.53 2.39 -0.70
CA SER A 241 -0.60 1.35 -0.28
C SER A 241 0.82 1.90 -0.17
N ALA A 242 1.56 1.47 0.84
CA ALA A 242 2.91 1.99 1.08
C ALA A 242 3.83 0.99 1.79
N GLY A 243 5.14 1.17 1.62
CA GLY A 243 6.12 0.53 2.48
C GLY A 243 6.01 1.03 3.92
N PHE A 244 6.08 2.35 4.08
CA PHE A 244 5.75 3.05 5.33
C PHE A 244 4.60 4.02 5.11
N LEU A 245 3.64 4.03 6.04
CA LEU A 245 2.59 5.03 6.18
C LEU A 245 2.78 5.76 7.50
N VAL A 246 2.91 7.10 7.50
CA VAL A 246 3.20 7.90 8.70
C VAL A 246 2.18 9.03 8.79
N TYR A 247 1.23 8.90 9.70
CA TYR A 247 0.10 9.81 9.79
C TYR A 247 -0.04 10.46 11.15
N GLU A 248 -0.76 11.57 11.16
CA GLU A 248 -1.36 12.22 12.31
C GLU A 248 -0.37 12.47 13.45
N GLN A 249 0.57 13.40 13.24
CA GLN A 249 1.53 13.84 14.25
C GLN A 249 2.50 12.74 14.77
N SER A 250 2.87 11.81 13.91
CA SER A 250 3.92 10.83 14.19
C SER A 250 5.29 11.48 14.01
N ASN A 251 5.95 11.83 15.11
CA ASN A 251 7.14 12.68 15.14
C ASN A 251 8.41 11.95 15.62
N ASN A 252 9.58 12.51 15.30
CA ASN A 252 10.86 12.08 15.87
C ASN A 252 11.19 10.58 15.64
N ASN A 253 10.72 9.99 14.52
CA ASN A 253 11.01 8.60 14.20
C ASN A 253 12.29 8.50 13.34
N LEU A 254 13.03 7.42 13.52
CA LEU A 254 14.21 7.09 12.72
C LEU A 254 13.91 5.92 11.78
N PHE A 255 14.10 6.14 10.49
CA PHE A 255 14.02 5.11 9.43
C PHE A 255 15.43 4.93 8.84
N TYR A 256 16.09 3.81 9.17
CA TYR A 256 17.47 3.59 8.80
C TYR A 256 17.69 2.25 8.10
N LYS A 257 18.31 2.31 6.92
CA LYS A 257 18.66 1.14 6.09
C LYS A 257 17.48 0.18 5.86
N ASN A 258 16.30 0.71 5.63
CA ASN A 258 15.15 -0.09 5.20
C ASN A 258 15.07 -0.15 3.66
N ASN A 259 14.42 -1.19 3.15
CA ASN A 259 14.13 -1.35 1.74
C ASN A 259 12.62 -1.44 1.54
N ALA A 260 12.01 -0.41 0.93
CA ALA A 260 10.59 -0.31 0.66
C ALA A 260 10.30 -0.12 -0.84
N THR A 261 11.13 -0.72 -1.70
CA THR A 261 11.01 -0.59 -3.16
C THR A 261 9.74 -1.26 -3.71
N HIS A 262 9.23 -0.75 -4.84
CA HIS A 262 8.06 -1.29 -5.56
C HIS A 262 6.75 -1.22 -4.76
N SER A 263 6.72 -0.51 -3.65
CA SER A 263 5.50 -0.23 -2.89
C SER A 263 4.73 0.91 -3.55
N GLY A 264 3.44 1.05 -3.29
CA GLY A 264 2.60 2.12 -3.86
C GLY A 264 3.25 3.48 -3.67
N ASP A 265 3.54 3.84 -2.42
CA ASP A 265 4.57 4.77 -2.04
C ASP A 265 5.67 4.04 -1.29
N GLY A 266 6.93 4.41 -1.50
CA GLY A 266 8.02 3.87 -0.70
C GLY A 266 7.87 4.32 0.76
N PHE A 267 7.63 5.61 0.95
CA PHE A 267 7.35 6.27 2.23
C PHE A 267 6.27 7.32 2.03
N PHE A 268 5.15 7.17 2.72
CA PHE A 268 4.00 8.06 2.65
C PHE A 268 3.76 8.75 4.00
N LEU A 269 4.02 10.06 4.07
CA LEU A 269 3.83 10.85 5.27
C LEU A 269 2.84 11.99 5.01
N TRP A 270 1.74 11.97 5.75
CA TRP A 270 0.77 13.05 5.77
C TRP A 270 0.53 13.55 7.20
N ALA A 271 0.53 14.87 7.34
CA ALA A 271 0.40 15.51 8.65
C ALA A 271 -0.88 15.18 9.42
N GLY A 272 -1.92 14.73 8.71
CA GLY A 272 -3.20 14.34 9.29
C GLY A 272 -4.26 15.42 9.30
N GLN A 273 -5.51 15.03 9.51
CA GLN A 273 -6.67 15.90 9.45
C GLN A 273 -6.60 17.02 10.49
N SER A 274 -6.10 16.75 11.69
CA SER A 274 -5.96 17.78 12.73
C SER A 274 -5.03 18.92 12.30
N THR A 275 -3.98 18.63 11.55
CA THR A 275 -3.08 19.67 10.98
C THR A 275 -3.79 20.45 9.86
N MET A 276 -4.59 19.77 9.03
CA MET A 276 -5.35 20.43 7.96
C MET A 276 -6.39 21.40 8.54
N ASP A 277 -7.05 21.05 9.62
CA ASP A 277 -8.10 21.85 10.25
C ASP A 277 -7.55 23.06 11.01
N THR A 278 -6.41 22.90 11.69
CA THR A 278 -5.89 23.91 12.63
C THR A 278 -4.66 24.66 12.12
N GLY A 279 -4.00 24.18 11.09
CA GLY A 279 -2.70 24.68 10.65
C GLY A 279 -1.54 24.36 11.62
N GLN A 280 -1.77 23.57 12.66
CA GLN A 280 -0.78 23.22 13.68
C GLN A 280 -0.51 21.72 13.68
N GLY A 281 0.70 21.33 14.09
CA GLY A 281 1.12 19.94 14.12
C GLY A 281 2.05 19.60 12.96
N GLY A 282 1.78 18.52 12.27
CA GLY A 282 2.66 17.93 11.26
C GLY A 282 3.26 16.62 11.75
N CYS A 283 3.83 15.82 10.83
CA CYS A 283 4.68 14.67 11.16
C CYS A 283 6.14 15.13 11.07
N ASN A 284 6.64 15.72 12.16
CA ASN A 284 7.88 16.49 12.16
C ASN A 284 9.08 15.72 12.70
N ASP A 285 10.27 16.20 12.31
CA ASP A 285 11.55 15.77 12.86
C ASP A 285 11.85 14.27 12.68
N ASN A 286 11.22 13.65 11.66
CA ASN A 286 11.55 12.30 11.27
C ASN A 286 12.83 12.29 10.45
N VAL A 287 13.64 11.25 10.60
CA VAL A 287 14.91 11.06 9.90
C VAL A 287 14.83 9.82 9.00
N LEU A 288 14.93 10.04 7.68
CA LEU A 288 15.01 8.98 6.67
C LEU A 288 16.47 8.87 6.21
N TRP A 289 17.16 7.81 6.63
CA TRP A 289 18.59 7.70 6.39
C TRP A 289 19.01 6.37 5.76
N GLN A 290 19.68 6.43 4.60
CA GLN A 290 20.21 5.28 3.86
C GLN A 290 19.17 4.20 3.50
N ASN A 291 17.91 4.60 3.27
CA ASN A 291 16.86 3.69 2.79
C ASN A 291 16.87 3.59 1.26
N ASP A 292 16.17 2.58 0.73
CA ASP A 292 15.87 2.45 -0.69
C ASP A 292 14.34 2.51 -0.87
N PHE A 293 13.86 3.57 -1.54
CA PHE A 293 12.44 3.84 -1.84
C PHE A 293 12.17 3.83 -3.36
N SER A 294 13.00 3.14 -4.12
CA SER A 294 12.93 3.12 -5.58
C SER A 294 11.73 2.36 -6.13
N TYR A 295 11.35 2.67 -7.36
CA TYR A 295 10.33 1.96 -8.16
C TYR A 295 8.90 2.10 -7.64
N ALA A 296 8.61 3.12 -6.86
CA ALA A 296 7.25 3.43 -6.45
C ALA A 296 6.44 3.97 -7.65
N PRO A 297 5.22 3.47 -7.89
CA PRO A 297 4.38 4.00 -8.97
C PRO A 297 3.97 5.46 -8.74
N THR A 298 3.83 5.88 -7.50
CA THR A 298 3.49 7.25 -7.09
C THR A 298 4.74 7.96 -6.57
N ASN A 299 4.96 8.00 -5.28
CA ASN A 299 6.07 8.73 -4.69
C ASN A 299 7.11 7.77 -4.10
N GLY A 300 8.39 7.99 -4.38
CA GLY A 300 9.43 7.32 -3.62
C GLY A 300 9.35 7.72 -2.15
N ILE A 301 9.22 9.03 -1.91
CA ILE A 301 9.06 9.61 -0.58
C ILE A 301 8.00 10.71 -0.67
N GLU A 302 6.93 10.61 0.08
CA GLU A 302 6.00 11.69 0.35
C GLU A 302 6.24 12.25 1.75
N VAL A 303 6.36 13.59 1.86
CA VAL A 303 6.57 14.30 3.13
C VAL A 303 5.84 15.64 3.08
N THR A 304 4.55 15.63 3.37
CA THR A 304 3.69 16.79 3.22
C THR A 304 3.42 17.50 4.54
N PHE A 305 3.22 18.81 4.50
CA PHE A 305 2.84 19.68 5.65
C PHE A 305 3.76 19.53 6.88
N SER A 306 5.03 19.22 6.69
CA SER A 306 5.92 18.78 7.77
C SER A 306 7.37 19.18 7.49
N ARG A 307 8.23 19.14 8.53
CA ARG A 307 9.68 19.30 8.42
C ARG A 307 10.38 18.00 8.76
N ASN A 308 11.28 17.55 7.89
CA ASN A 308 11.94 16.26 8.05
C ASN A 308 13.39 16.29 7.52
N THR A 309 14.17 15.29 7.88
CA THR A 309 15.54 15.11 7.43
C THR A 309 15.64 13.87 6.55
N ILE A 310 15.98 14.05 5.27
CA ILE A 310 16.02 13.03 4.23
C ILE A 310 17.44 12.93 3.70
N ILE A 311 18.20 11.92 4.15
CA ILE A 311 19.64 11.85 3.92
C ILE A 311 20.07 10.49 3.36
N ARG A 312 20.91 10.52 2.31
CA ARG A 312 21.58 9.35 1.72
C ARG A 312 20.66 8.22 1.30
N ASN A 313 19.41 8.53 0.91
CA ASN A 313 18.46 7.56 0.38
C ASN A 313 18.67 7.36 -1.12
N ARG A 314 18.14 6.24 -1.64
CA ARG A 314 18.07 5.90 -3.05
C ARG A 314 16.62 6.00 -3.49
N VAL A 315 16.37 6.71 -4.58
CA VAL A 315 15.02 6.95 -5.10
C VAL A 315 15.07 6.94 -6.63
N PHE A 316 14.80 5.80 -7.22
CA PHE A 316 14.95 5.56 -8.65
C PHE A 316 13.63 5.18 -9.30
N GLU A 317 13.40 5.70 -10.52
CA GLU A 317 12.27 5.31 -11.38
C GLU A 317 10.91 5.41 -10.68
N CYS A 318 10.67 6.52 -9.98
CA CYS A 318 9.39 6.88 -9.40
C CYS A 318 8.65 7.92 -10.25
N ASP A 319 7.33 8.11 -10.04
CA ASP A 319 6.65 9.27 -10.62
C ASP A 319 7.21 10.54 -9.99
N HIS A 320 7.12 10.70 -8.67
CA HIS A 320 7.92 11.67 -7.93
C HIS A 320 8.96 10.96 -7.06
N GLY A 321 10.20 11.39 -7.15
CA GLY A 321 11.21 10.91 -6.20
C GLY A 321 10.88 11.36 -4.79
N ILE A 322 10.67 12.68 -4.60
CA ILE A 322 10.12 13.28 -3.38
C ILE A 322 8.92 14.14 -3.76
N TRP A 323 7.79 13.93 -3.09
CA TRP A 323 6.64 14.82 -3.05
C TRP A 323 6.57 15.51 -1.70
N GLY A 324 6.81 16.83 -1.67
CA GLY A 324 6.96 17.62 -0.44
C GLY A 324 5.97 18.79 -0.36
N GLY A 325 4.71 18.58 -0.72
CA GLY A 325 3.68 19.63 -0.67
C GLY A 325 3.59 20.28 0.70
N TYR A 326 3.69 21.61 0.77
CA TYR A 326 3.69 22.41 2.00
C TYR A 326 4.78 22.03 3.02
N SER A 327 5.83 21.33 2.60
CA SER A 327 6.96 21.04 3.48
C SER A 327 7.74 22.30 3.83
N TYR A 328 8.28 22.33 5.03
CA TYR A 328 9.01 23.49 5.52
C TYR A 328 10.25 23.09 6.34
N ASN A 329 11.30 23.92 6.31
CA ASN A 329 12.53 23.68 7.08
C ASN A 329 13.09 22.25 6.94
N SER A 330 12.81 21.57 5.84
CA SER A 330 13.30 20.21 5.60
C SER A 330 14.71 20.22 5.02
N ARG A 331 15.49 19.21 5.42
CA ARG A 331 16.81 18.95 4.87
C ARG A 331 16.75 17.74 3.94
N ILE A 332 17.12 17.95 2.68
CA ILE A 332 17.20 16.92 1.64
C ILE A 332 18.64 16.87 1.15
N SER A 333 19.46 15.93 1.64
CA SER A 333 20.88 15.92 1.33
C SER A 333 21.47 14.55 1.06
N ASP A 334 22.51 14.50 0.24
CA ASP A 334 23.28 13.30 -0.10
C ASP A 334 22.45 12.16 -0.72
N ASN A 335 21.21 12.43 -1.17
CA ASN A 335 20.35 11.42 -1.78
C ASN A 335 20.76 11.18 -3.24
N ARG A 336 20.38 10.02 -3.76
CA ARG A 336 20.57 9.65 -5.15
C ARG A 336 19.21 9.48 -5.82
N PHE A 337 18.96 10.31 -6.84
CA PHE A 337 17.78 10.26 -7.70
C PHE A 337 18.20 9.77 -9.07
N ARG A 338 17.37 8.95 -9.71
CA ARG A 338 17.65 8.49 -11.07
C ARG A 338 16.37 8.08 -11.81
N ASN A 339 16.22 8.58 -13.03
CA ASN A 339 15.14 8.22 -13.96
C ASN A 339 13.73 8.43 -13.37
N ASN A 340 13.55 9.40 -12.46
CA ASN A 340 12.24 9.79 -11.99
C ASN A 340 11.58 10.71 -13.02
N ARG A 341 10.25 10.76 -13.07
CA ARG A 341 9.58 11.80 -13.87
C ARG A 341 9.90 13.18 -13.29
N ILE A 342 9.77 13.34 -11.97
CA ILE A 342 10.25 14.51 -11.23
C ILE A 342 11.00 13.99 -9.99
N ALA A 343 12.28 14.38 -9.82
CA ALA A 343 13.05 13.87 -8.69
C ALA A 343 12.67 14.53 -7.37
N ILE A 344 12.51 15.86 -7.33
CA ILE A 344 12.00 16.60 -6.16
C ILE A 344 10.90 17.54 -6.61
N ALA A 345 9.68 17.34 -6.11
CA ALA A 345 8.51 18.16 -6.38
C ALA A 345 7.99 18.77 -5.08
N ILE A 346 8.02 20.10 -4.94
CA ILE A 346 7.56 20.80 -3.73
C ILE A 346 6.58 21.91 -4.12
N GLU A 347 5.32 21.72 -3.75
CA GLU A 347 4.26 22.69 -3.87
C GLU A 347 4.11 23.49 -2.57
N HIS A 348 4.07 24.82 -2.61
CA HIS A 348 3.89 25.67 -1.43
C HIS A 348 4.92 25.50 -0.32
N GLY A 349 6.12 25.00 -0.61
CA GLY A 349 7.13 24.72 0.41
C GLY A 349 7.91 25.97 0.84
N GLN A 350 8.52 25.90 2.02
CA GLN A 350 9.27 27.02 2.60
C GLN A 350 10.56 26.56 3.28
N GLU A 351 11.62 27.39 3.12
CA GLU A 351 12.87 27.26 3.88
C GLU A 351 13.54 25.86 3.80
N ASN A 352 13.23 25.11 2.73
CA ASN A 352 13.82 23.79 2.51
C ASN A 352 15.25 23.93 1.99
N ARG A 353 16.12 23.01 2.41
CA ARG A 353 17.53 22.94 2.01
C ARG A 353 17.78 21.68 1.20
N ILE A 354 18.17 21.84 -0.06
CA ILE A 354 18.40 20.76 -1.03
C ILE A 354 19.88 20.81 -1.43
N HIS A 355 20.70 19.90 -0.87
CA HIS A 355 22.15 20.01 -1.12
C HIS A 355 22.87 18.64 -1.17
N HIS A 356 24.00 18.60 -1.89
CA HIS A 356 24.84 17.41 -2.06
C HIS A 356 24.11 16.19 -2.63
N ASN A 357 22.97 16.39 -3.32
CA ASN A 357 22.25 15.30 -3.97
C ASN A 357 22.83 15.02 -5.37
N LEU A 358 22.66 13.78 -5.82
CA LEU A 358 22.96 13.34 -7.17
C LEU A 358 21.66 13.09 -7.93
N PHE A 359 21.47 13.76 -9.04
CA PHE A 359 20.35 13.61 -9.97
C PHE A 359 20.89 13.07 -11.30
N ALA A 360 20.29 12.01 -11.84
CA ALA A 360 20.77 11.38 -13.06
C ALA A 360 19.61 10.89 -13.95
N GLY A 361 19.45 11.47 -15.13
CA GLY A 361 18.43 11.07 -16.10
C GLY A 361 16.99 11.32 -15.64
N ASP A 362 16.76 12.27 -14.74
CA ASP A 362 15.42 12.62 -14.29
C ASP A 362 14.78 13.58 -15.32
N GLY A 363 13.46 13.48 -15.56
CA GLY A 363 12.76 14.40 -16.46
C GLY A 363 12.79 15.82 -15.92
N GLU A 364 12.40 16.02 -14.66
CA GLU A 364 12.62 17.28 -13.93
C GLU A 364 13.38 16.98 -12.64
N ALA A 365 14.55 17.58 -12.44
CA ALA A 365 15.32 17.32 -11.22
C ALA A 365 14.70 18.01 -9.99
N ILE A 366 14.36 19.29 -10.09
CA ILE A 366 13.74 20.06 -9.01
C ILE A 366 12.61 20.90 -9.57
N LYS A 367 11.40 20.68 -9.06
CA LYS A 367 10.20 21.45 -9.37
C LYS A 367 9.66 22.13 -8.12
N LEU A 368 9.55 23.47 -8.16
CA LEU A 368 9.06 24.30 -7.06
C LEU A 368 7.95 25.20 -7.56
N TRP A 369 6.78 25.22 -6.88
CA TRP A 369 5.68 26.09 -7.30
C TRP A 369 4.69 26.39 -6.16
N ALA A 370 3.76 27.28 -6.43
CA ALA A 370 2.55 27.49 -5.66
C ALA A 370 1.32 27.52 -6.59
N ARG A 371 0.14 27.26 -6.06
CA ARG A 371 -1.13 27.49 -6.76
C ARG A 371 -1.60 28.92 -6.54
N ASN A 372 -2.29 29.50 -7.51
CA ASN A 372 -2.91 30.81 -7.36
C ASN A 372 -4.04 30.78 -6.32
N GLU A 373 -4.76 29.69 -6.26
CA GLU A 373 -5.90 29.49 -5.37
C GLU A 373 -5.71 28.20 -4.56
N GLN A 374 -6.12 28.24 -3.31
CA GLN A 374 -6.15 27.10 -2.40
C GLN A 374 -7.58 26.87 -1.95
N PRO A 375 -7.96 25.65 -1.53
CA PRO A 375 -9.29 25.39 -1.01
C PRO A 375 -9.64 26.33 0.12
N ALA A 376 -10.78 27.04 0.00
CA ALA A 376 -11.19 28.08 0.93
C ALA A 376 -11.54 27.54 2.33
N ASP A 377 -11.84 26.26 2.43
CA ASP A 377 -12.16 25.54 3.66
C ASP A 377 -10.93 25.00 4.41
N TRP A 378 -9.75 24.98 3.78
CA TRP A 378 -8.55 24.50 4.42
C TRP A 378 -8.11 25.40 5.58
N GLY A 379 -8.21 24.89 6.81
CA GLY A 379 -7.71 25.58 8.01
C GLY A 379 -6.21 25.84 7.93
N TYR A 380 -5.44 24.92 7.37
CA TYR A 380 -4.00 25.09 7.17
C TYR A 380 -3.66 26.38 6.42
N ALA A 381 -4.31 26.63 5.28
CA ALA A 381 -4.07 27.83 4.47
C ALA A 381 -4.59 29.12 5.14
N LYS A 382 -5.56 29.03 6.05
CA LYS A 382 -6.08 30.17 6.82
C LYS A 382 -5.12 30.64 7.92
N TYR A 383 -4.38 29.72 8.53
CA TYR A 383 -3.56 30.00 9.71
C TYR A 383 -2.06 29.98 9.44
N ARG A 384 -1.62 29.58 8.26
CA ARG A 384 -0.20 29.54 7.87
C ARG A 384 0.08 30.35 6.62
N ASP A 385 1.26 30.93 6.55
CA ASP A 385 1.84 31.40 5.28
C ASP A 385 2.14 30.19 4.40
N THR A 386 1.54 30.11 3.23
CA THR A 386 1.68 29.01 2.28
C THR A 386 2.40 29.42 1.00
N ARG A 387 3.09 30.58 0.97
CA ARG A 387 3.90 30.98 -0.19
C ARG A 387 5.08 30.03 -0.36
N SER A 388 5.40 29.68 -1.60
CA SER A 388 6.63 28.97 -1.94
C SER A 388 7.83 29.93 -1.86
N ARG A 389 8.77 29.72 -0.92
CA ARG A 389 9.87 30.68 -0.71
C ARG A 389 11.05 30.19 0.13
N ASN A 390 12.15 30.96 0.07
CA ASN A 390 13.34 30.80 0.91
C ASN A 390 14.04 29.43 0.76
N TYR A 391 14.26 28.99 -0.46
CA TYR A 391 15.00 27.74 -0.70
C TYR A 391 16.51 27.96 -0.77
N ILE A 392 17.26 26.98 -0.30
CA ILE A 392 18.71 26.86 -0.52
C ILE A 392 18.97 25.61 -1.33
N ILE A 393 19.52 25.75 -2.53
CA ILE A 393 19.83 24.65 -3.45
C ILE A 393 21.33 24.72 -3.77
N ALA A 394 22.12 23.84 -3.14
CA ALA A 394 23.56 24.00 -3.18
C ALA A 394 24.33 22.68 -3.34
N SER A 395 25.47 22.72 -4.02
CA SER A 395 26.42 21.61 -4.14
C SER A 395 25.79 20.29 -4.63
N ASN A 396 24.73 20.36 -5.43
CA ASN A 396 24.14 19.20 -6.09
C ASN A 396 24.87 18.89 -7.41
N SER A 397 24.80 17.64 -7.84
CA SER A 397 25.27 17.21 -9.16
C SER A 397 24.09 16.77 -10.01
N PHE A 398 23.96 17.37 -11.20
CA PHE A 398 22.92 17.09 -12.18
C PHE A 398 23.57 16.49 -13.44
N ASN A 399 23.19 15.27 -13.81
CA ASN A 399 23.71 14.57 -14.97
C ASN A 399 22.55 14.08 -15.83
N GLU A 400 22.59 14.36 -17.14
CA GLU A 400 21.63 13.87 -18.14
C GLU A 400 20.15 14.14 -17.77
N ASN A 401 19.84 15.24 -17.08
CA ASN A 401 18.47 15.61 -16.75
C ASN A 401 17.87 16.44 -17.90
N GLU A 402 16.58 16.22 -18.22
CA GLU A 402 15.91 17.05 -19.23
C GLU A 402 15.75 18.49 -18.75
N VAL A 403 15.23 18.70 -17.53
CA VAL A 403 15.10 20.02 -16.89
C VAL A 403 15.68 19.97 -15.48
N VAL A 404 16.62 20.85 -15.16
CA VAL A 404 17.18 20.90 -13.80
C VAL A 404 16.24 21.62 -12.85
N TYR A 405 15.86 22.86 -13.17
CA TYR A 405 14.98 23.68 -12.34
C TYR A 405 13.72 24.05 -13.11
N ASN A 406 12.56 23.53 -12.70
CA ASN A 406 11.25 23.99 -13.15
C ASN A 406 10.58 24.75 -11.99
N ILE A 407 10.58 26.09 -12.05
CA ILE A 407 10.20 26.93 -10.92
C ILE A 407 9.18 27.98 -11.38
N SER A 408 8.09 28.11 -10.64
CA SER A 408 7.09 29.17 -10.82
C SER A 408 6.52 29.60 -9.46
N GLN A 409 6.00 30.82 -9.38
CA GLN A 409 5.37 31.39 -8.18
C GLN A 409 6.18 31.15 -6.87
N THR A 410 7.49 31.33 -6.97
CA THR A 410 8.42 31.05 -5.87
C THR A 410 9.33 32.27 -5.66
N ASP A 411 9.54 32.62 -4.41
CA ASP A 411 10.34 33.77 -4.02
C ASP A 411 11.59 33.38 -3.21
N SER A 412 12.66 34.18 -3.34
CA SER A 412 13.85 34.06 -2.48
C SER A 412 14.58 32.71 -2.55
N LEU A 413 15.19 32.44 -3.72
CA LEU A 413 16.01 31.26 -3.92
C LEU A 413 17.49 31.58 -3.86
N LYS A 414 18.28 30.76 -3.16
CA LYS A 414 19.76 30.78 -3.21
C LYS A 414 20.26 29.52 -3.91
N ILE A 415 20.86 29.70 -5.09
CA ILE A 415 21.33 28.57 -5.92
C ILE A 415 22.83 28.76 -6.16
N PHE A 416 23.67 27.90 -5.57
CA PHE A 416 25.13 28.04 -5.67
C PHE A 416 25.89 26.69 -5.58
N GLY A 417 27.09 26.65 -6.15
CA GLY A 417 28.00 25.52 -6.08
C GLY A 417 27.47 24.21 -6.72
N ASN A 418 26.42 24.28 -7.54
CA ASN A 418 25.87 23.12 -8.23
C ASN A 418 26.69 22.79 -9.49
N ARG A 419 26.73 21.52 -9.87
CA ARG A 419 27.42 21.02 -11.07
C ARG A 419 26.43 20.46 -12.07
N TYR A 420 26.59 20.82 -13.36
CA TYR A 420 25.70 20.40 -14.44
C TYR A 420 26.51 19.68 -15.52
N ASN A 421 26.04 18.51 -15.92
CA ASN A 421 26.66 17.72 -16.95
C ASN A 421 25.58 17.12 -17.87
N GLU A 422 25.69 17.34 -19.17
CA GLU A 422 24.80 16.81 -20.21
C GLU A 422 23.30 17.04 -19.88
N THR A 423 22.95 18.23 -19.37
CA THR A 423 21.58 18.64 -19.07
C THR A 423 21.00 19.44 -20.23
N GLU A 424 19.73 19.21 -20.60
CA GLU A 424 19.14 19.92 -21.75
C GLU A 424 18.74 21.35 -21.38
N VAL A 425 18.00 21.53 -20.27
CA VAL A 425 17.54 22.84 -19.80
C VAL A 425 17.89 23.04 -18.33
N ILE A 426 18.72 24.04 -18.01
CA ILE A 426 19.08 24.33 -16.62
C ILE A 426 17.93 25.04 -15.91
N PHE A 427 17.33 26.06 -16.51
CA PHE A 427 16.26 26.86 -15.91
C PHE A 427 15.03 26.95 -16.81
N LYS A 428 13.89 26.48 -16.29
CA LYS A 428 12.55 26.71 -16.83
C LYS A 428 11.78 27.53 -15.79
N THR A 429 11.76 28.86 -15.95
CA THR A 429 11.14 29.79 -14.99
C THR A 429 10.29 30.79 -15.74
N ASP A 430 9.35 31.44 -15.06
CA ASP A 430 8.53 32.54 -15.58
C ASP A 430 8.68 33.81 -14.74
N SER A 431 7.93 34.84 -15.06
CA SER A 431 7.99 36.17 -14.41
C SER A 431 7.46 36.15 -12.96
N THR A 432 6.88 35.05 -12.50
CA THR A 432 6.36 34.91 -11.11
C THR A 432 7.46 34.50 -10.12
N VAL A 433 8.65 34.19 -10.63
CA VAL A 433 9.79 33.81 -9.78
C VAL A 433 10.60 35.08 -9.46
N THR A 434 10.79 35.38 -8.18
CA THR A 434 11.42 36.59 -7.70
C THR A 434 12.61 36.29 -6.78
N ASN A 435 13.54 37.28 -6.66
CA ASN A 435 14.68 37.24 -5.72
C ASN A 435 15.57 35.99 -5.84
N ILE A 436 16.00 35.63 -7.04
CA ILE A 436 16.96 34.54 -7.25
C ILE A 436 18.38 35.07 -7.08
N ALA A 437 19.09 34.62 -6.06
CA ALA A 437 20.52 34.79 -5.88
C ALA A 437 21.29 33.58 -6.42
N ARG A 438 22.24 33.83 -7.33
CA ARG A 438 23.14 32.83 -7.92
C ARG A 438 24.56 33.21 -7.54
N GLU A 439 25.15 32.46 -6.63
CA GLU A 439 26.53 32.67 -6.20
C GLU A 439 27.34 31.42 -6.52
N GLU A 440 28.47 31.60 -7.22
CA GLU A 440 29.41 30.52 -7.60
C GLU A 440 30.49 30.27 -6.53
N ASP A 441 30.31 30.69 -5.29
CA ASP A 441 31.30 30.56 -4.24
C ASP A 441 31.18 29.16 -3.55
N GLU A 442 32.09 28.25 -3.91
CA GLU A 442 32.19 26.91 -3.33
C GLU A 442 32.38 26.88 -1.80
N ARG A 443 32.89 27.96 -1.19
CA ARG A 443 33.11 28.07 0.26
C ARG A 443 31.80 28.11 1.04
N LEU A 444 30.72 28.61 0.43
CA LEU A 444 29.38 28.63 1.05
C LEU A 444 28.78 27.21 1.14
N ALA A 445 29.18 26.27 0.28
CA ALA A 445 28.72 24.90 0.27
C ALA A 445 29.17 24.11 1.50
N ILE A 446 30.35 24.41 2.04
CA ILE A 446 30.96 23.72 3.21
C ILE A 446 30.16 23.97 4.49
N VAL A 447 29.53 25.12 4.62
CA VAL A 447 28.74 25.50 5.83
C VAL A 447 27.44 24.71 5.95
N LEU A 448 26.95 24.11 4.84
CA LEU A 448 25.73 23.30 4.84
C LEU A 448 25.95 21.83 5.18
N SER A 449 27.21 21.38 5.24
CA SER A 449 27.60 20.00 5.50
C SER A 449 27.72 19.65 6.99
N ASN A 450 27.18 20.47 7.90
CA ASN A 450 27.23 20.19 9.33
C ASN A 450 26.58 18.85 9.66
N ASP A 451 27.41 17.95 10.13
CA ASP A 451 27.07 16.57 10.51
C ASP A 451 25.94 16.53 11.55
N THR A 452 24.78 16.12 11.11
CA THR A 452 23.76 15.71 12.06
C THR A 452 24.22 14.38 12.64
N THR A 453 24.67 14.39 13.89
CA THR A 453 24.99 13.15 14.62
C THR A 453 23.68 12.42 14.87
N ILE A 454 23.43 11.33 14.13
CA ILE A 454 22.23 10.52 14.29
C ILE A 454 22.62 9.32 15.17
N ASP A 455 21.98 9.20 16.32
CA ASP A 455 22.18 8.06 17.21
C ASP A 455 21.48 6.82 16.65
N ILE A 456 22.28 5.87 16.16
CA ILE A 456 21.80 4.59 15.66
C ILE A 456 21.98 3.54 16.76
N PRO A 457 20.89 2.91 17.20
CA PRO A 457 21.01 1.83 18.16
C PRO A 457 21.80 0.66 17.58
N MET A 458 22.68 0.10 18.37
CA MET A 458 23.46 -1.05 17.98
C MET A 458 22.58 -2.30 17.97
N ILE A 459 22.44 -2.94 16.81
CA ILE A 459 21.79 -4.23 16.65
C ILE A 459 22.84 -5.32 16.54
N LYS A 460 22.67 -6.41 17.28
CA LYS A 460 23.66 -7.49 17.36
C LYS A 460 23.95 -8.16 16.01
N THR A 461 22.93 -8.34 15.17
CA THR A 461 23.05 -8.98 13.86
C THR A 461 22.09 -8.28 12.88
N PRO A 462 22.54 -7.19 12.22
CA PRO A 462 21.69 -6.51 11.25
C PRO A 462 21.41 -7.39 10.03
N ALA A 463 20.16 -7.46 9.59
CA ALA A 463 19.79 -8.06 8.31
C ALA A 463 20.32 -7.20 7.15
N ASN A 464 20.43 -7.80 5.96
CA ASN A 464 20.67 -7.07 4.73
C ASN A 464 19.37 -7.00 3.91
N PRO A 465 18.56 -5.94 4.03
CA PRO A 465 17.31 -5.83 3.29
C PRO A 465 17.51 -5.56 1.79
N PHE A 466 18.73 -5.22 1.37
CA PHE A 466 19.06 -4.89 -0.02
C PHE A 466 19.52 -6.10 -0.86
N SER A 467 19.54 -7.29 -0.28
CA SER A 467 19.91 -8.52 -1.00
C SER A 467 18.86 -8.87 -2.07
N ASN A 468 19.32 -9.28 -3.27
CA ASN A 468 18.51 -9.77 -4.40
C ASN A 468 17.58 -8.74 -5.10
N THR A 469 17.70 -7.45 -4.83
CA THR A 469 16.84 -6.43 -5.45
C THR A 469 17.14 -6.19 -6.93
N GLY A 470 18.36 -6.45 -7.40
CA GLY A 470 18.76 -6.16 -8.79
C GLY A 470 18.00 -6.93 -9.86
N LYS A 471 17.52 -8.15 -9.57
CA LYS A 471 16.73 -8.96 -10.52
C LYS A 471 15.30 -8.46 -10.70
N LEU A 472 14.80 -7.68 -9.75
CA LEU A 472 13.44 -7.13 -9.73
C LEU A 472 13.43 -5.63 -9.98
N ALA A 473 14.56 -5.03 -10.42
CA ALA A 473 14.66 -3.61 -10.67
C ALA A 473 13.66 -3.14 -11.75
N GLY A 474 13.00 -2.02 -11.48
CA GLY A 474 12.08 -1.36 -12.39
C GLY A 474 10.60 -1.58 -12.08
N ARG A 475 9.80 -0.51 -12.22
CA ARG A 475 8.33 -0.54 -12.01
C ARG A 475 7.60 -1.59 -12.83
N LYS A 476 8.12 -1.95 -14.01
CA LYS A 476 7.54 -3.01 -14.86
C LYS A 476 7.43 -4.38 -14.18
N ASN A 477 8.14 -4.59 -13.08
CA ASN A 477 8.06 -5.82 -12.29
C ASN A 477 6.92 -5.81 -11.26
N ILE A 478 6.24 -4.69 -11.08
CA ILE A 478 5.01 -4.65 -10.28
C ILE A 478 3.90 -5.32 -11.10
N ARG A 479 3.45 -6.47 -10.65
CA ARG A 479 2.36 -7.23 -11.26
C ARG A 479 1.32 -7.49 -10.19
N LEU A 480 0.09 -7.02 -10.41
CA LEU A 480 -1.00 -7.19 -9.48
C LEU A 480 -1.99 -8.22 -9.98
N THR A 481 -2.22 -9.21 -9.17
CA THR A 481 -3.33 -10.14 -9.34
C THR A 481 -4.56 -9.60 -8.59
N GLU A 482 -5.69 -10.21 -8.76
CA GLU A 482 -6.92 -9.93 -8.00
C GLU A 482 -6.75 -10.05 -6.46
N TRP A 483 -5.65 -10.66 -6.03
CA TRP A 483 -5.30 -10.87 -4.63
C TRP A 483 -4.05 -10.08 -4.18
N GLY A 484 -3.67 -9.04 -4.90
CA GLY A 484 -2.53 -8.21 -4.57
C GLY A 484 -1.26 -8.58 -5.33
N PRO A 485 -0.08 -8.13 -4.88
CA PRO A 485 1.15 -8.23 -5.64
C PRO A 485 1.64 -9.67 -5.83
N TYR A 486 2.09 -9.96 -7.05
CA TYR A 486 2.72 -11.23 -7.39
C TYR A 486 4.12 -11.31 -6.79
N ASN A 487 4.39 -12.40 -6.06
CA ASN A 487 5.65 -12.59 -5.34
C ASN A 487 6.69 -13.44 -6.10
N PHE A 488 6.45 -13.78 -7.36
CA PHE A 488 7.32 -14.60 -8.21
C PHE A 488 7.54 -16.06 -7.76
N GLU A 489 6.77 -16.54 -6.78
CA GLU A 489 6.93 -17.88 -6.20
C GLU A 489 6.00 -18.94 -6.81
N TYR A 490 4.92 -18.55 -7.47
CA TYR A 490 3.93 -19.47 -8.06
C TYR A 490 3.71 -19.20 -9.55
N PRO A 491 3.20 -20.17 -10.36
CA PRO A 491 3.01 -19.97 -11.77
C PRO A 491 1.83 -19.05 -12.09
N ILE A 492 2.03 -18.09 -13.02
CA ILE A 492 0.99 -17.23 -13.58
C ILE A 492 1.13 -17.09 -15.09
N ILE A 493 0.02 -16.73 -15.75
CA ILE A 493 -0.03 -16.22 -17.12
C ILE A 493 -0.32 -14.72 -16.99
N TRP A 494 0.62 -13.87 -17.42
CA TRP A 494 0.52 -12.42 -17.32
C TRP A 494 0.38 -11.79 -18.69
N ASN A 495 -0.72 -11.07 -18.96
CA ASN A 495 -0.88 -10.33 -20.21
C ASN A 495 0.03 -9.09 -20.17
N THR A 496 0.91 -8.95 -21.17
CA THR A 496 1.89 -7.84 -21.23
C THR A 496 1.41 -6.65 -22.03
N ASN A 497 0.30 -6.79 -22.79
CA ASN A 497 -0.34 -5.72 -23.56
C ASN A 497 -1.85 -5.60 -23.24
N PRO A 498 -2.26 -5.39 -21.98
CA PRO A 498 -3.65 -5.44 -21.57
C PRO A 498 -4.52 -4.34 -22.18
N ALA A 499 -3.97 -3.15 -22.37
CA ALA A 499 -4.67 -2.00 -22.93
C ALA A 499 -4.62 -1.90 -24.47
N ASP A 500 -3.94 -2.85 -25.11
CA ASP A 500 -3.77 -2.87 -26.56
C ASP A 500 -5.07 -3.34 -27.24
N SER A 501 -5.51 -2.60 -28.27
CA SER A 501 -6.61 -2.97 -29.15
C SER A 501 -6.22 -4.06 -30.16
N SER A 502 -4.95 -4.49 -30.18
CA SER A 502 -4.43 -5.53 -31.07
C SER A 502 -5.25 -6.81 -30.99
N SER A 503 -5.41 -7.47 -32.12
CA SER A 503 -5.96 -8.82 -32.22
C SER A 503 -5.03 -9.88 -31.62
N ILE A 504 -3.73 -9.54 -31.42
CA ILE A 504 -2.72 -10.43 -30.87
C ILE A 504 -2.43 -10.07 -29.42
N LEU A 505 -2.69 -11.00 -28.52
CA LEU A 505 -2.38 -10.88 -27.11
C LEU A 505 -0.98 -11.45 -26.83
N GLN A 506 -0.23 -10.77 -25.99
CA GLN A 506 1.11 -11.17 -25.56
C GLN A 506 1.09 -11.59 -24.09
N PHE A 507 1.76 -12.67 -23.77
CA PHE A 507 1.78 -13.20 -22.42
C PHE A 507 3.18 -13.58 -21.95
N ASP A 508 3.51 -13.21 -20.72
CA ASP A 508 4.60 -13.80 -19.95
C ASP A 508 4.07 -14.98 -19.14
N LEU A 509 4.72 -16.14 -19.24
CA LEU A 509 4.54 -17.24 -18.31
C LEU A 509 5.65 -17.18 -17.28
N LEU A 510 5.27 -16.91 -16.05
CA LEU A 510 6.18 -16.69 -14.92
C LEU A 510 5.90 -17.73 -13.84
N GLY A 511 6.95 -18.12 -13.12
CA GLY A 511 6.79 -19.09 -12.03
C GLY A 511 8.11 -19.72 -11.60
N PRO A 512 8.04 -20.66 -10.65
CA PRO A 512 9.19 -21.41 -10.19
C PRO A 512 9.72 -22.34 -11.28
N LYS A 513 10.94 -22.85 -11.09
CA LYS A 513 11.57 -23.77 -12.06
C LYS A 513 10.70 -24.99 -12.31
N GLY A 514 10.31 -25.18 -13.58
CA GLY A 514 9.44 -26.30 -13.99
C GLY A 514 9.02 -26.21 -15.45
N LYS A 515 8.12 -27.10 -15.83
CA LYS A 515 7.51 -27.21 -17.17
C LYS A 515 6.05 -26.76 -17.10
N TRP A 516 5.56 -26.23 -18.19
CA TRP A 516 4.15 -25.88 -18.36
C TRP A 516 3.60 -26.43 -19.68
N ARG A 517 2.28 -26.61 -19.74
CA ARG A 517 1.55 -26.90 -20.99
C ARG A 517 0.18 -26.22 -20.98
N ILE A 518 -0.26 -25.73 -22.11
CA ILE A 518 -1.63 -25.26 -22.30
C ILE A 518 -2.57 -26.47 -22.37
N VAL A 519 -3.65 -26.44 -21.62
CA VAL A 519 -4.64 -27.53 -21.57
C VAL A 519 -5.99 -27.12 -22.14
N SER A 520 -6.31 -25.82 -22.14
CA SER A 520 -7.53 -25.29 -22.71
C SER A 520 -7.40 -23.82 -23.03
N VAL A 521 -8.06 -23.39 -24.10
CA VAL A 521 -8.18 -21.99 -24.50
C VAL A 521 -9.62 -21.68 -24.86
N LYS A 522 -10.04 -20.43 -24.65
CA LYS A 522 -11.34 -19.86 -25.05
C LYS A 522 -11.12 -18.45 -25.60
N GLY A 523 -11.83 -18.09 -26.65
CA GLY A 523 -11.77 -16.75 -27.24
C GLY A 523 -10.47 -16.44 -27.99
N VAL A 524 -9.55 -17.39 -28.09
CA VAL A 524 -8.28 -17.24 -28.83
C VAL A 524 -7.99 -18.46 -29.70
N LYS A 525 -7.22 -18.22 -30.74
CA LYS A 525 -6.67 -19.19 -31.70
C LYS A 525 -5.17 -18.95 -31.87
N ASN A 526 -4.49 -19.78 -32.64
CA ASN A 526 -3.08 -19.61 -33.06
C ASN A 526 -2.13 -19.31 -31.87
N VAL A 527 -2.25 -20.08 -30.78
CA VAL A 527 -1.33 -19.97 -29.63
C VAL A 527 0.06 -20.40 -30.05
N SER A 528 1.03 -19.50 -29.96
CA SER A 528 2.38 -19.67 -30.51
C SER A 528 3.19 -20.82 -29.89
N LEU A 529 2.93 -21.13 -28.62
CA LEU A 529 3.54 -22.23 -27.87
C LEU A 529 2.49 -22.99 -27.07
N GLN A 530 2.52 -24.32 -27.13
CA GLN A 530 1.61 -25.18 -26.38
C GLN A 530 2.23 -25.73 -25.08
N SER A 531 3.55 -25.68 -24.94
CA SER A 531 4.29 -26.16 -23.77
C SER A 531 5.71 -25.59 -23.76
N GLY A 532 6.34 -25.60 -22.57
CA GLY A 532 7.70 -25.10 -22.40
C GLY A 532 8.19 -25.17 -20.96
N THR A 533 9.23 -24.39 -20.66
CA THR A 533 9.78 -24.20 -19.32
C THR A 533 9.65 -22.73 -18.90
N PHE A 534 9.64 -22.45 -17.60
CA PHE A 534 9.63 -21.10 -17.07
C PHE A 534 11.02 -20.45 -17.03
N PRO A 535 11.14 -19.12 -17.28
CA PRO A 535 10.11 -18.25 -17.83
C PRO A 535 9.92 -18.45 -19.33
N ALA A 536 8.77 -18.10 -19.88
CA ALA A 536 8.48 -18.15 -21.31
C ALA A 536 7.59 -16.99 -21.74
N GLN A 537 7.56 -16.75 -23.05
CA GLN A 537 6.63 -15.80 -23.66
C GLN A 537 5.82 -16.54 -24.72
N LEU A 538 4.55 -16.22 -24.83
CA LEU A 538 3.69 -16.70 -25.89
C LEU A 538 2.76 -15.61 -26.40
N SER A 539 2.25 -15.78 -27.61
CA SER A 539 1.20 -14.97 -28.18
C SER A 539 -0.02 -15.84 -28.53
N ALA A 540 -1.19 -15.21 -28.51
CA ALA A 540 -2.43 -15.83 -28.97
C ALA A 540 -3.26 -14.80 -29.73
N GLU A 541 -3.90 -15.20 -30.82
CA GLU A 541 -4.76 -14.34 -31.63
C GLU A 541 -6.20 -14.43 -31.11
N LYS A 542 -6.90 -13.31 -30.94
CA LYS A 542 -8.34 -13.30 -30.68
C LYS A 542 -9.08 -13.97 -31.83
N ILE A 543 -10.13 -14.71 -31.55
CA ILE A 543 -10.96 -15.34 -32.60
C ILE A 543 -11.53 -14.26 -33.52
N GLU A 544 -12.05 -13.17 -32.92
CA GLU A 544 -12.49 -11.93 -33.57
C GLU A 544 -11.90 -10.74 -32.82
N ALA A 545 -11.70 -9.62 -33.49
CA ALA A 545 -11.11 -8.42 -32.89
C ALA A 545 -11.85 -7.97 -31.59
N GLU A 546 -13.15 -8.14 -31.55
CA GLU A 546 -14.04 -7.72 -30.48
C GLU A 546 -14.30 -8.81 -29.43
N THR A 547 -13.58 -9.93 -29.49
CA THR A 547 -13.72 -11.00 -28.50
C THR A 547 -13.41 -10.50 -27.10
N THR A 548 -14.35 -10.63 -26.19
CA THR A 548 -14.29 -10.10 -24.81
C THR A 548 -14.31 -11.18 -23.72
N ASP A 549 -14.46 -12.46 -24.09
CA ASP A 549 -14.39 -13.62 -23.18
C ASP A 549 -13.20 -14.49 -23.55
N ILE A 550 -12.08 -14.27 -22.86
CA ILE A 550 -10.79 -14.89 -23.16
C ILE A 550 -10.33 -15.68 -21.93
N GLN A 551 -9.92 -16.94 -22.17
CA GLN A 551 -9.36 -17.78 -21.11
C GLN A 551 -8.20 -18.62 -21.68
N LEU A 552 -7.11 -18.68 -20.92
CA LEU A 552 -6.02 -19.63 -21.11
C LEU A 552 -5.84 -20.42 -19.82
N ILE A 553 -5.90 -21.74 -19.91
CA ILE A 553 -5.64 -22.62 -18.77
C ILE A 553 -4.36 -23.40 -19.06
N ALA A 554 -3.41 -23.35 -18.14
CA ALA A 554 -2.19 -24.12 -18.20
C ALA A 554 -1.98 -25.00 -16.98
N GLU A 555 -1.19 -26.03 -17.13
CA GLU A 555 -0.73 -26.90 -16.05
C GLU A 555 0.77 -26.75 -15.86
N TYR A 556 1.18 -26.70 -14.58
CA TYR A 556 2.57 -26.65 -14.13
C TYR A 556 2.99 -27.97 -13.53
N VAL A 557 4.20 -28.41 -13.84
CA VAL A 557 4.87 -29.55 -13.20
C VAL A 557 6.33 -29.15 -12.94
N GLY A 558 6.77 -29.22 -11.69
CA GLY A 558 8.13 -28.77 -11.34
C GLY A 558 8.41 -28.79 -9.84
N SER A 559 9.24 -27.88 -9.39
CA SER A 559 9.57 -27.74 -7.97
C SER A 559 8.34 -27.40 -7.13
N SER A 560 8.32 -27.82 -5.86
CA SER A 560 7.30 -27.42 -4.90
C SER A 560 7.36 -25.91 -4.66
N PHE A 561 6.21 -25.29 -4.46
CA PHE A 561 6.08 -23.85 -4.22
C PHE A 561 4.97 -23.55 -3.20
N THR A 562 4.85 -22.29 -2.80
CA THR A 562 3.72 -21.80 -2.00
C THR A 562 2.77 -21.04 -2.92
N ASP A 563 1.49 -21.42 -2.91
CA ASP A 563 0.45 -20.77 -3.71
C ASP A 563 0.09 -19.37 -3.16
N PRO A 564 -0.69 -18.55 -3.87
CA PRO A 564 -1.07 -17.21 -3.41
C PRO A 564 -1.86 -17.19 -2.09
N PHE A 565 -2.32 -18.35 -1.61
CA PHE A 565 -3.09 -18.50 -0.37
C PHE A 565 -2.28 -19.14 0.78
N GLY A 566 -0.96 -19.27 0.60
CA GLY A 566 -0.07 -19.84 1.61
C GLY A 566 -0.13 -21.37 1.74
N ASN A 567 -0.67 -22.08 0.74
CA ASN A 567 -0.68 -23.53 0.74
C ASN A 567 0.55 -24.07 0.01
N LYS A 568 1.18 -25.08 0.59
CA LYS A 568 2.30 -25.75 -0.06
C LYS A 568 1.78 -26.68 -1.16
N VAL A 569 2.19 -26.39 -2.39
CA VAL A 569 1.93 -27.22 -3.57
C VAL A 569 3.12 -28.14 -3.80
N THR A 570 2.89 -29.44 -3.87
CA THR A 570 3.92 -30.45 -4.10
C THR A 570 3.96 -30.84 -5.57
N SER A 571 5.12 -31.26 -6.07
CA SER A 571 5.35 -31.62 -7.48
C SER A 571 4.65 -32.91 -7.95
N SER A 572 3.92 -33.61 -7.07
CA SER A 572 3.32 -34.92 -7.40
C SER A 572 2.08 -34.85 -8.30
N LYS A 573 1.46 -33.68 -8.43
CA LYS A 573 0.27 -33.45 -9.28
C LYS A 573 0.44 -32.18 -10.08
N PRO A 574 -0.05 -32.13 -11.34
CA PRO A 574 -0.10 -30.89 -12.11
C PRO A 574 -0.91 -29.82 -11.36
N TYR A 575 -0.35 -28.61 -11.29
CA TYR A 575 -1.05 -27.45 -10.75
C TYR A 575 -1.63 -26.62 -11.88
N ARG A 576 -2.93 -26.34 -11.84
CA ARG A 576 -3.62 -25.51 -12.84
C ARG A 576 -3.52 -24.06 -12.48
N PHE A 577 -3.15 -23.23 -13.45
CA PHE A 577 -3.14 -21.76 -13.35
C PHE A 577 -3.81 -21.17 -14.58
N ILE A 578 -4.49 -20.02 -14.40
CA ILE A 578 -5.48 -19.55 -15.35
C ILE A 578 -5.25 -18.05 -15.59
N PHE A 579 -5.27 -17.64 -16.85
CA PHE A 579 -5.55 -16.28 -17.24
C PHE A 579 -7.01 -16.19 -17.69
N ARG A 580 -7.75 -15.20 -17.20
CA ARG A 580 -9.10 -14.91 -17.62
C ARG A 580 -9.30 -13.42 -17.78
N LYS A 581 -9.89 -13.02 -18.89
CA LYS A 581 -10.37 -11.68 -19.16
C LYS A 581 -11.79 -11.80 -19.67
N PHE A 582 -12.72 -11.11 -19.01
CA PHE A 582 -14.14 -11.11 -19.38
C PHE A 582 -14.71 -9.70 -19.29
N PHE A 583 -15.43 -9.31 -20.31
CA PHE A 583 -16.20 -8.07 -20.36
C PHE A 583 -17.45 -8.30 -21.21
N GLN A 584 -18.63 -7.92 -20.72
CA GLN A 584 -19.87 -7.91 -21.49
C GLN A 584 -20.20 -6.47 -21.87
N PRO A 585 -20.02 -6.05 -23.13
CA PRO A 585 -20.38 -4.71 -23.55
C PRO A 585 -21.91 -4.52 -23.49
N ILE A 586 -22.33 -3.37 -23.00
CA ILE A 586 -23.71 -2.92 -22.95
C ILE A 586 -23.75 -1.54 -23.59
N ASN A 587 -24.46 -1.39 -24.70
CA ASN A 587 -24.57 -0.10 -25.38
C ASN A 587 -25.48 0.81 -24.60
N PHE A 588 -24.92 1.72 -23.83
CA PHE A 588 -25.60 2.71 -23.03
C PHE A 588 -25.78 4.03 -23.81
N THR A 589 -26.95 4.64 -23.71
CA THR A 589 -27.12 6.08 -23.86
C THR A 589 -27.06 6.69 -22.48
N VAL A 590 -26.07 7.54 -22.23
CA VAL A 590 -25.89 8.21 -20.95
C VAL A 590 -26.30 9.66 -21.07
N GLN A 591 -27.14 10.14 -20.15
CA GLN A 591 -27.67 11.49 -20.10
C GLN A 591 -27.43 12.12 -18.73
N TRP A 592 -27.05 13.40 -18.71
CA TRP A 592 -26.79 14.17 -17.49
C TRP A 592 -27.77 15.34 -17.37
N PHE A 593 -28.39 15.46 -16.20
CA PHE A 593 -29.42 16.46 -15.88
C PHE A 593 -28.95 17.25 -14.66
N SER A 594 -28.74 18.56 -14.79
CA SER A 594 -28.35 19.40 -13.67
C SER A 594 -29.54 19.71 -12.75
N PHE A 595 -29.27 19.81 -11.47
CA PHE A 595 -30.19 20.33 -10.46
C PHE A 595 -29.47 21.30 -9.54
N ASP A 596 -30.22 22.11 -8.84
CA ASP A 596 -29.66 23.07 -7.87
C ASP A 596 -29.84 22.59 -6.42
N SER A 597 -29.22 23.29 -5.49
CA SER A 597 -29.22 22.95 -4.07
C SER A 597 -30.61 23.02 -3.39
N SER A 598 -31.66 23.54 -4.07
CA SER A 598 -33.03 23.53 -3.54
C SER A 598 -33.68 22.15 -3.61
N LEU A 599 -33.20 21.28 -4.51
CA LEU A 599 -33.68 19.91 -4.66
C LEU A 599 -32.89 18.99 -3.73
N ASN A 600 -33.57 18.30 -2.82
CA ASN A 600 -32.98 17.25 -2.00
C ASN A 600 -33.18 15.89 -2.69
N PRO A 601 -32.13 15.32 -3.31
CA PRO A 601 -32.29 14.12 -4.12
C PRO A 601 -32.69 12.86 -3.32
N ILE A 602 -32.53 12.85 -2.02
CA ILE A 602 -32.99 11.74 -1.18
C ILE A 602 -34.47 11.83 -0.86
N LYS A 603 -34.97 13.05 -0.61
CA LYS A 603 -36.37 13.29 -0.22
C LYS A 603 -37.29 13.51 -1.42
N ASP A 604 -36.78 14.16 -2.46
CA ASP A 604 -37.53 14.64 -3.59
C ASP A 604 -37.50 13.68 -4.79
N THR A 605 -37.61 12.37 -4.55
CA THR A 605 -37.47 11.32 -5.59
C THR A 605 -38.41 11.49 -6.78
N MET A 606 -39.65 12.06 -6.60
CA MET A 606 -40.53 12.36 -7.69
C MET A 606 -40.04 13.51 -8.58
N GLN A 607 -39.39 14.50 -7.99
CA GLN A 607 -38.81 15.62 -8.76
C GLN A 607 -37.61 15.13 -9.59
N LEU A 608 -36.77 14.23 -9.04
CA LEU A 608 -35.71 13.60 -9.80
C LEU A 608 -36.22 12.77 -10.98
N THR A 609 -37.32 12.03 -10.81
CA THR A 609 -37.94 11.30 -11.91
C THR A 609 -38.43 12.25 -13.01
N ARG A 610 -39.00 13.41 -12.65
CA ARG A 610 -39.40 14.46 -13.60
C ARG A 610 -38.19 15.09 -14.26
N LEU A 611 -37.10 15.31 -13.53
CA LEU A 611 -35.86 15.85 -14.05
C LEU A 611 -35.32 14.97 -15.19
N ALA A 612 -35.32 13.65 -15.02
CA ALA A 612 -34.91 12.70 -16.06
C ALA A 612 -35.77 12.74 -17.34
N SER A 613 -36.91 13.45 -17.31
CA SER A 613 -37.79 13.67 -18.48
C SER A 613 -37.56 15.04 -19.13
N THR A 614 -36.62 15.83 -18.64
CA THR A 614 -36.26 17.14 -19.22
C THR A 614 -35.15 17.02 -20.26
N GLN A 615 -34.70 18.14 -20.82
CA GLN A 615 -33.54 18.18 -21.71
C GLN A 615 -32.23 17.95 -20.92
N PRO A 616 -31.45 16.93 -21.24
CA PRO A 616 -30.13 16.75 -20.62
C PRO A 616 -29.16 17.84 -21.09
N PHE A 617 -28.26 18.28 -20.24
CA PHE A 617 -27.19 19.20 -20.64
C PHE A 617 -26.05 18.49 -21.40
N LYS A 618 -25.92 17.17 -21.22
CA LYS A 618 -24.99 16.32 -21.96
C LYS A 618 -25.61 14.96 -22.25
N SER A 619 -25.28 14.37 -23.41
CA SER A 619 -25.66 13.00 -23.78
C SER A 619 -24.56 12.36 -24.61
N GLU A 620 -24.28 11.10 -24.38
CA GLU A 620 -23.30 10.33 -25.18
C GLU A 620 -23.64 8.83 -25.21
N MET A 621 -23.08 8.12 -26.16
CA MET A 621 -23.20 6.67 -26.29
C MET A 621 -21.88 5.99 -25.92
N VAL A 622 -21.94 5.00 -25.02
CA VAL A 622 -20.79 4.24 -24.55
C VAL A 622 -21.12 2.76 -24.43
N ASN A 623 -20.12 1.89 -24.49
CA ASN A 623 -20.29 0.44 -24.33
C ASN A 623 -19.98 -0.06 -22.90
N LYS A 624 -19.62 0.85 -22.00
CA LYS A 624 -19.40 0.62 -20.57
C LYS A 624 -19.57 1.93 -19.81
N LEU A 625 -19.95 1.86 -18.53
CA LEU A 625 -19.97 3.00 -17.63
C LEU A 625 -18.64 3.05 -16.87
N ASP A 626 -17.85 4.09 -17.15
CA ASP A 626 -16.50 4.25 -16.61
C ASP A 626 -16.18 5.74 -16.46
N TYR A 627 -16.68 6.33 -15.39
CA TYR A 627 -16.61 7.77 -15.15
C TYR A 627 -15.99 8.07 -13.78
N ALA A 628 -15.24 9.15 -13.70
CA ALA A 628 -14.75 9.75 -12.45
C ALA A 628 -14.74 11.28 -12.62
N TRP A 629 -15.50 12.00 -11.82
CA TRP A 629 -15.62 13.45 -11.86
C TRP A 629 -15.19 14.04 -10.51
N TRP A 630 -13.98 14.54 -10.46
CA TRP A 630 -13.42 15.10 -9.21
C TRP A 630 -13.93 16.50 -8.85
N ASP A 631 -14.40 17.27 -9.84
CA ASP A 631 -14.89 18.65 -9.66
C ASP A 631 -16.08 18.93 -10.55
N GLY A 632 -16.90 17.92 -10.81
CA GLY A 632 -18.07 18.02 -11.68
C GLY A 632 -17.74 17.92 -13.17
N ILE A 633 -18.74 18.22 -14.01
CA ILE A 633 -18.65 18.14 -15.48
C ILE A 633 -18.61 19.54 -16.06
N LYS A 634 -17.62 19.79 -16.93
CA LYS A 634 -17.56 21.03 -17.72
C LYS A 634 -18.12 20.78 -19.13
N GLU A 635 -19.18 21.46 -19.48
CA GLU A 635 -19.84 21.34 -20.78
C GLU A 635 -20.20 22.74 -21.31
N ASN A 636 -19.88 23.04 -22.58
CA ASN A 636 -20.14 24.33 -23.22
C ASN A 636 -19.66 25.58 -22.42
N GLY A 637 -18.53 25.44 -21.70
CA GLY A 637 -17.96 26.49 -20.87
C GLY A 637 -18.59 26.67 -19.49
N GLN A 638 -19.64 25.93 -19.17
CA GLN A 638 -20.29 25.90 -17.86
C GLN A 638 -19.84 24.67 -17.06
N GLN A 639 -19.66 24.83 -15.74
CA GLN A 639 -19.34 23.74 -14.83
C GLN A 639 -20.59 23.32 -14.06
N TYR A 640 -20.86 22.01 -14.07
CA TYR A 640 -21.98 21.39 -13.39
C TYR A 640 -21.45 20.52 -12.25
N LYS A 641 -21.78 20.86 -11.01
CA LYS A 641 -21.32 20.13 -9.80
C LYS A 641 -22.39 19.22 -9.21
N GLN A 642 -23.67 19.53 -9.46
CA GLN A 642 -24.81 18.73 -9.01
C GLN A 642 -25.62 18.27 -10.21
N PHE A 643 -25.68 16.97 -10.41
CA PHE A 643 -26.37 16.39 -11.56
C PHE A 643 -26.87 14.96 -11.28
N LEU A 644 -27.94 14.59 -11.96
CA LEU A 644 -28.42 13.23 -12.09
C LEU A 644 -27.88 12.65 -13.39
N THR A 645 -27.26 11.47 -13.34
CA THR A 645 -26.89 10.68 -14.50
C THR A 645 -27.89 9.55 -14.69
N VAL A 646 -28.40 9.38 -15.91
CA VAL A 646 -29.24 8.26 -16.30
C VAL A 646 -28.57 7.57 -17.48
N ALA A 647 -28.26 6.31 -17.32
CA ALA A 647 -27.68 5.47 -18.37
C ALA A 647 -28.68 4.34 -18.70
N GLU A 648 -29.12 4.27 -19.94
CA GLU A 648 -30.01 3.22 -20.42
C GLU A 648 -29.36 2.46 -21.59
N GLY A 649 -29.43 1.14 -21.54
CA GLY A 649 -28.82 0.32 -22.56
C GLY A 649 -29.45 -1.05 -22.69
N ALA A 650 -29.06 -1.76 -23.76
CA ALA A 650 -29.48 -3.14 -23.99
C ALA A 650 -28.29 -3.98 -24.50
N ALA A 651 -28.30 -5.25 -24.18
CA ALA A 651 -27.31 -6.20 -24.68
C ALA A 651 -27.95 -7.56 -24.94
N MET A 652 -27.37 -8.30 -25.91
CA MET A 652 -27.55 -9.74 -26.06
C MET A 652 -26.54 -10.43 -25.14
N VAL A 653 -27.02 -11.12 -24.11
CA VAL A 653 -26.18 -11.76 -23.09
C VAL A 653 -26.24 -13.27 -23.30
N PRO A 654 -25.13 -14.00 -23.41
CA PRO A 654 -25.14 -15.45 -23.47
C PRO A 654 -25.81 -16.04 -22.22
N GLN A 655 -26.42 -17.22 -22.35
CA GLN A 655 -27.01 -17.91 -21.20
C GLN A 655 -25.94 -18.22 -20.14
N GLY A 656 -26.12 -17.71 -18.90
CA GLY A 656 -25.15 -17.94 -17.84
C GLY A 656 -25.50 -17.24 -16.54
N THR A 657 -24.71 -17.51 -15.50
CA THR A 657 -24.76 -16.75 -14.24
C THR A 657 -23.62 -15.77 -14.23
N TYR A 658 -23.94 -14.52 -14.02
CA TYR A 658 -23.02 -13.37 -14.04
C TYR A 658 -22.96 -12.73 -12.66
N GLU A 659 -21.86 -12.08 -12.38
CA GLU A 659 -21.72 -11.12 -11.30
C GLU A 659 -21.79 -9.71 -11.89
N LEU A 660 -22.84 -8.97 -11.54
CA LEU A 660 -22.96 -7.56 -11.85
C LEU A 660 -22.38 -6.77 -10.70
N GLY A 661 -21.29 -6.05 -10.96
CA GLY A 661 -20.62 -5.19 -10.00
C GLY A 661 -20.74 -3.74 -10.39
N ILE A 662 -20.86 -2.87 -9.39
CA ILE A 662 -20.80 -1.42 -9.55
C ILE A 662 -20.06 -0.79 -8.39
N THR A 663 -19.23 0.20 -8.71
CA THR A 663 -18.59 1.13 -7.79
C THR A 663 -19.17 2.51 -8.04
N TRP A 664 -19.45 3.27 -7.01
CA TRP A 664 -20.06 4.60 -7.13
C TRP A 664 -19.53 5.54 -6.06
N ASP A 665 -19.82 6.82 -6.24
CA ASP A 665 -19.72 7.86 -5.24
C ASP A 665 -21.09 8.55 -5.15
N ASP A 666 -21.45 9.08 -3.98
CA ASP A 666 -22.79 9.59 -3.61
C ASP A 666 -23.88 8.52 -3.62
N ALA A 667 -24.62 8.31 -4.72
CA ALA A 667 -25.73 7.38 -4.71
C ALA A 667 -25.98 6.70 -6.06
N VAL A 668 -26.44 5.43 -6.03
CA VAL A 668 -26.69 4.66 -7.26
C VAL A 668 -27.92 3.76 -7.14
N ARG A 669 -28.60 3.57 -8.28
CA ARG A 669 -29.61 2.52 -8.51
C ARG A 669 -29.32 1.79 -9.80
N VAL A 670 -29.48 0.46 -9.77
CA VAL A 670 -29.29 -0.39 -10.96
C VAL A 670 -30.49 -1.25 -11.17
N TYR A 671 -30.99 -1.23 -12.42
CA TYR A 671 -32.15 -2.01 -12.86
C TYR A 671 -31.77 -2.91 -14.03
N VAL A 672 -32.31 -4.13 -14.04
CA VAL A 672 -32.27 -5.06 -15.18
C VAL A 672 -33.70 -5.46 -15.50
N ASP A 673 -34.12 -5.26 -16.77
CA ASP A 673 -35.49 -5.51 -17.26
C ASP A 673 -36.56 -4.83 -16.39
N GLY A 674 -36.30 -3.59 -15.97
CA GLY A 674 -37.16 -2.80 -15.09
C GLY A 674 -37.16 -3.22 -13.62
N LYS A 675 -36.54 -4.34 -13.27
CA LYS A 675 -36.43 -4.77 -11.88
C LYS A 675 -35.20 -4.15 -11.22
N ARG A 676 -35.39 -3.44 -10.10
CA ARG A 676 -34.31 -2.85 -9.32
C ARG A 676 -33.54 -3.93 -8.58
N LEU A 677 -32.23 -4.04 -8.87
CA LEU A 677 -31.32 -4.99 -8.27
C LEU A 677 -30.45 -4.37 -7.18
N ILE A 678 -30.05 -3.11 -7.38
CA ILE A 678 -29.24 -2.34 -6.43
C ILE A 678 -29.99 -1.05 -6.14
N ASP A 679 -30.12 -0.71 -4.87
CA ASP A 679 -30.66 0.54 -4.36
C ASP A 679 -29.78 1.04 -3.21
N GLU A 680 -28.86 1.92 -3.56
CA GLU A 680 -27.95 2.58 -2.62
C GLU A 680 -28.12 4.10 -2.80
N TRP A 681 -29.37 4.57 -2.58
CA TRP A 681 -29.77 5.96 -2.79
C TRP A 681 -29.73 6.75 -1.47
N ASN A 682 -28.60 6.67 -0.77
CA ASN A 682 -28.36 7.38 0.48
C ASN A 682 -26.88 7.73 0.66
N PRO A 683 -26.42 8.90 0.16
CA PRO A 683 -25.01 9.29 0.23
C PRO A 683 -24.50 9.46 1.67
N SER A 684 -25.37 9.79 2.64
CA SER A 684 -24.95 9.95 4.04
C SER A 684 -24.54 8.64 4.74
N ARG A 685 -24.70 7.51 4.06
CA ARG A 685 -24.31 6.18 4.57
C ARG A 685 -22.80 5.95 4.53
N TYR A 686 -22.11 6.66 3.64
CA TYR A 686 -20.67 6.47 3.40
C TYR A 686 -19.90 7.69 3.87
N THR A 687 -18.64 7.48 4.27
CA THR A 687 -17.75 8.59 4.61
C THR A 687 -17.19 9.20 3.32
N PHE A 688 -16.84 10.47 3.35
CA PHE A 688 -16.30 11.25 2.23
C PHE A 688 -15.14 10.55 1.46
N ASP A 689 -14.37 9.70 2.17
CA ASP A 689 -13.17 9.07 1.63
C ASP A 689 -13.39 7.64 1.12
N GLU A 690 -14.62 7.18 0.97
CA GLU A 690 -14.93 5.80 0.60
C GLU A 690 -15.75 5.74 -0.69
N SER A 691 -15.23 5.05 -1.69
CA SER A 691 -16.01 4.66 -2.86
C SER A 691 -16.59 3.27 -2.63
N PRO A 692 -17.89 3.17 -2.31
CA PRO A 692 -18.51 1.87 -2.03
C PRO A 692 -18.66 1.06 -3.31
N ASN A 693 -18.73 -0.26 -3.16
CA ASN A 693 -19.03 -1.18 -4.25
C ASN A 693 -20.09 -2.20 -3.84
N LYS A 694 -20.78 -2.73 -4.82
CA LYS A 694 -21.74 -3.83 -4.61
C LYS A 694 -21.72 -4.79 -5.78
N LYS A 695 -21.78 -6.08 -5.47
CA LYS A 695 -21.87 -7.16 -6.44
C LYS A 695 -23.12 -7.98 -6.23
N VAL A 696 -23.81 -8.30 -7.31
CA VAL A 696 -25.04 -9.10 -7.30
C VAL A 696 -24.93 -10.21 -8.32
N LYS A 697 -25.18 -11.45 -7.92
CA LYS A 697 -25.27 -12.59 -8.84
C LYS A 697 -26.61 -12.58 -9.54
N ILE A 698 -26.60 -12.71 -10.87
CA ILE A 698 -27.80 -12.71 -11.72
C ILE A 698 -27.65 -13.75 -12.83
N THR A 699 -28.74 -14.44 -13.15
CA THR A 699 -28.80 -15.36 -14.29
C THR A 699 -29.47 -14.64 -15.45
N LEU A 700 -28.76 -14.54 -16.56
CA LEU A 700 -29.22 -13.86 -17.78
C LEU A 700 -29.10 -14.81 -18.99
N GLY A 701 -29.82 -14.50 -20.05
CA GLY A 701 -29.73 -15.21 -21.32
C GLY A 701 -30.70 -14.63 -22.34
N GLY A 702 -30.20 -14.15 -23.49
CA GLY A 702 -30.97 -13.42 -24.49
C GLY A 702 -30.83 -11.91 -24.37
N ARG A 703 -31.82 -11.17 -24.85
CA ARG A 703 -31.83 -9.70 -24.81
C ARG A 703 -32.30 -9.20 -23.46
N HIS A 704 -31.49 -8.37 -22.82
CA HIS A 704 -31.82 -7.70 -21.56
C HIS A 704 -31.63 -6.20 -21.67
N THR A 705 -32.39 -5.45 -20.88
CA THR A 705 -32.28 -4.00 -20.74
C THR A 705 -31.67 -3.64 -19.40
N PHE A 706 -30.82 -2.62 -19.39
CA PHE A 706 -30.11 -2.15 -18.22
C PHE A 706 -30.38 -0.65 -18.05
N ARG A 707 -30.62 -0.22 -16.81
CA ARG A 707 -30.71 1.19 -16.45
C ARG A 707 -29.93 1.43 -15.18
N VAL A 708 -29.09 2.47 -15.20
CA VAL A 708 -28.31 2.94 -14.05
C VAL A 708 -28.65 4.40 -13.81
N GLU A 709 -29.04 4.72 -12.59
CA GLU A 709 -29.21 6.07 -12.08
C GLU A 709 -28.13 6.38 -11.07
N HIS A 710 -27.49 7.56 -11.18
CA HIS A 710 -26.39 7.97 -10.30
C HIS A 710 -26.46 9.48 -10.06
N MET A 711 -26.08 9.96 -8.87
CA MET A 711 -25.97 11.38 -8.56
C MET A 711 -24.67 11.67 -7.79
#